data_dd17f54cee016d876fb80ef6ef11f420
#
_entry.id   dd17f54cee016d876fb80ef6ef11f420
#
_cell.length_a   1.000
_cell.length_b   1.000
_cell.length_c   1.000
_cell.angle_alpha   90.00
_cell.angle_beta   90.00
_cell.angle_gamma   90.00
#
_symmetry.space_group_name_H-M   'P 1'
#
loop_
_entity.id
_entity.type
_entity.pdbx_description
1 polymer ?
#
loop_
_entity_poly.entity_id
_entity_poly.type
_entity_poly.pdbx_seq_one_letter_code
_entity_poly.pdbx_strand_id
1 'polypeptide(L)'
;MEKFGKSQSVERREDDRFITGLGKYVDDTAPEDALHSYVFRSVYPHGKIKTLNVELAQTALGVRLVLTAKALEEGGVSSKMEASLLKNQDGSLAPNTDRFLLAKEKVRFVGEPVAMVFAETFAQARAAAELIVFEIDDLPVHLEVCAGGPALHDAAPDNIAFDWAMGDLNEIDMVKAGAAHVLSYKISDNRIICNSMEPRGCWSSLEDGRLHLCVNGQGVWAQKTHLANMFKIDESEIRVTNPDVGGGFGMKAMSYPEYFLVAHATRLLGVSVRWMSDRSEAMVSDNSGRDLTSIATLAFDKDLKILCYAVETFANMGAYSSQFAQPIQTQLFSKVLTGVYDIPLAYLQVTGIYTNTTQVDAYRGAGRPEAIYVLERAIDYAARSLGVDPWDLRRRNFIPVNKFPYKTASKVTYDVGDFNKVLDAAVEKCGLDDFEKRRLQSASKGKLRGIGLCCYIESILGSPTETSRVCFNVDGTVDLFVGTQSNGQGHETVYAQYLSDQSGISVDLIRVIQGDSDKIPTGGGTGGSRSATVQNTATLALVRTIKDRYCAFLAEQNNVEITSVSFDDEVFRIDGSNVVMSLIDVTDVARAVGEVGLLDITQSATLDDLSFPNGAHVAEVEIDPETGYSVVVRYVIVDDFGYLLNPMLVEGQVHGGVVQGLGQAMMEQVVYDENGQLLTASFMDYGMPRASDVPMFEFNNIVVPSTANPIGMKGCGEAGTIGSMAAVSNAMMDALAEHNVKIADMPFTPQRVWKMLQAAR
;
A
#
# COMPACT_ATOMS: atom_id res chain seq x y z
N MET A 1 8.11 33.98 18.39
CA MET A 1 8.42 32.81 17.53
C MET A 1 7.18 31.94 17.54
N GLU A 2 6.67 31.54 16.39
CA GLU A 2 5.60 30.55 16.36
C GLU A 2 6.13 29.23 16.95
N LYS A 3 5.32 28.56 17.75
CA LYS A 3 5.67 27.28 18.36
C LYS A 3 5.87 26.24 17.24
N PHE A 4 7.02 25.57 17.22
CA PHE A 4 7.25 24.41 16.34
C PHE A 4 6.33 23.26 16.77
N GLY A 5 5.61 22.65 15.84
CA GLY A 5 4.76 21.53 16.21
C GLY A 5 3.69 21.15 15.19
N LYS A 6 2.60 20.60 15.69
CA LYS A 6 1.47 20.10 14.91
C LYS A 6 0.87 21.19 14.02
N SER A 7 0.49 20.79 12.80
CA SER A 7 -0.12 21.64 11.77
C SER A 7 0.81 22.68 11.14
N GLN A 8 2.10 22.60 11.38
CA GLN A 8 3.10 23.42 10.69
C GLN A 8 3.70 22.68 9.50
N SER A 9 3.81 23.38 8.38
CA SER A 9 4.56 22.90 7.21
C SER A 9 6.05 23.05 7.49
N VAL A 10 6.72 21.93 7.68
CA VAL A 10 8.17 21.84 7.94
C VAL A 10 8.78 21.00 6.82
N GLU A 11 9.89 21.49 6.26
CA GLU A 11 10.66 20.76 5.25
C GLU A 11 11.11 19.40 5.78
N ARG A 12 11.15 18.42 4.91
CA ARG A 12 11.54 17.07 5.26
C ARG A 12 13.03 17.01 5.60
N ARG A 13 13.37 16.68 6.83
CA ARG A 13 14.77 16.62 7.34
C ARG A 13 15.62 15.62 6.57
N GLU A 14 15.02 14.51 6.15
CA GLU A 14 15.65 13.46 5.38
C GLU A 14 16.10 13.93 3.99
N ASP A 15 15.53 14.99 3.45
CA ASP A 15 15.85 15.48 2.10
C ASP A 15 17.31 15.93 1.99
N ASP A 16 17.89 16.53 3.03
CA ASP A 16 19.28 16.98 3.01
C ASP A 16 20.23 15.83 2.62
N ARG A 17 20.06 14.64 3.22
CA ARG A 17 20.90 13.49 2.85
C ARG A 17 20.54 12.91 1.49
N PHE A 18 19.27 12.93 1.10
CA PHE A 18 18.84 12.34 -0.17
C PHE A 18 19.30 13.16 -1.38
N ILE A 19 19.12 14.50 -1.35
CA ILE A 19 19.49 15.36 -2.48
C ILE A 19 21.00 15.62 -2.57
N THR A 20 21.75 15.36 -1.50
CA THR A 20 23.23 15.48 -1.49
C THR A 20 23.95 14.16 -1.75
N GLY A 21 23.21 13.06 -2.00
CA GLY A 21 23.78 11.75 -2.28
C GLY A 21 24.32 11.02 -1.04
N LEU A 22 23.92 11.43 0.16
CA LEU A 22 24.31 10.80 1.43
C LEU A 22 23.28 9.75 1.91
N GLY A 23 22.16 9.59 1.20
CA GLY A 23 21.21 8.51 1.42
C GLY A 23 21.90 7.14 1.30
N LYS A 24 21.46 6.17 2.12
CA LYS A 24 22.01 4.82 2.17
C LYS A 24 20.90 3.81 1.88
N TYR A 25 20.80 3.40 0.63
CA TYR A 25 19.86 2.38 0.17
C TYR A 25 20.44 0.97 0.35
N VAL A 26 19.65 -0.06 0.11
CA VAL A 26 20.06 -1.44 0.40
C VAL A 26 21.37 -1.84 -0.32
N ASP A 27 21.56 -1.39 -1.55
CA ASP A 27 22.77 -1.68 -2.33
C ASP A 27 24.01 -0.96 -1.79
N ASP A 28 23.83 0.27 -1.26
CA ASP A 28 24.90 1.08 -0.69
C ASP A 28 25.41 0.54 0.65
N THR A 29 24.63 -0.30 1.32
CA THR A 29 24.94 -0.86 2.65
C THR A 29 25.48 -2.28 2.60
N ALA A 30 25.49 -2.91 1.43
CA ALA A 30 26.01 -4.26 1.29
C ALA A 30 27.51 -4.33 1.57
N PRO A 31 28.02 -5.36 2.31
CA PRO A 31 29.44 -5.56 2.50
C PRO A 31 30.21 -5.61 1.18
N GLU A 32 31.38 -4.97 1.12
CA GLU A 32 32.17 -4.87 -0.12
C GLU A 32 32.65 -6.23 -0.64
N ASP A 33 32.87 -7.19 0.26
CA ASP A 33 33.28 -8.56 -0.03
C ASP A 33 32.13 -9.54 -0.23
N ALA A 34 30.87 -9.05 -0.22
CA ALA A 34 29.71 -9.90 -0.40
C ALA A 34 29.70 -10.58 -1.78
N LEU A 35 29.43 -11.88 -1.79
CA LEU A 35 29.17 -12.60 -3.03
C LEU A 35 27.93 -12.04 -3.71
N HIS A 36 27.99 -11.94 -5.02
CA HIS A 36 26.85 -11.54 -5.83
C HIS A 36 26.01 -12.76 -6.22
N SER A 37 24.74 -12.54 -6.39
CA SER A 37 23.82 -13.59 -6.82
C SER A 37 23.00 -13.20 -8.04
N TYR A 38 22.58 -14.20 -8.78
CA TYR A 38 21.71 -14.08 -9.95
C TYR A 38 20.64 -15.15 -9.92
N VAL A 39 19.37 -14.75 -10.09
CA VAL A 39 18.25 -15.69 -10.14
C VAL A 39 18.02 -16.14 -11.57
N PHE A 40 18.16 -17.45 -11.81
CA PHE A 40 17.73 -18.06 -13.05
C PHE A 40 16.22 -18.27 -13.02
N ARG A 41 15.51 -17.55 -13.90
CA ARG A 41 14.05 -17.53 -13.95
C ARG A 41 13.53 -18.25 -15.18
N SER A 42 12.33 -18.82 -15.05
CA SER A 42 11.65 -19.45 -16.17
C SER A 42 11.33 -18.41 -17.25
N VAL A 43 11.69 -18.75 -18.49
CA VAL A 43 11.23 -18.05 -19.70
C VAL A 43 9.94 -18.68 -20.25
N TYR A 44 9.49 -19.78 -19.64
CA TYR A 44 8.30 -20.51 -20.02
C TYR A 44 7.15 -20.15 -19.09
N PRO A 45 5.95 -19.95 -19.63
CA PRO A 45 4.78 -19.57 -18.83
C PRO A 45 4.14 -20.74 -18.08
N HIS A 46 4.21 -21.97 -18.65
CA HIS A 46 3.66 -23.18 -18.03
C HIS A 46 4.34 -24.43 -18.58
N GLY A 47 4.82 -25.30 -17.71
CA GLY A 47 5.43 -26.57 -18.14
C GLY A 47 5.88 -27.44 -16.99
N LYS A 48 6.01 -28.76 -17.25
CA LYS A 48 6.68 -29.69 -16.35
C LYS A 48 8.17 -29.62 -16.57
N ILE A 49 8.94 -29.48 -15.50
CA ILE A 49 10.40 -29.48 -15.57
C ILE A 49 10.86 -30.90 -15.94
N LYS A 50 11.47 -31.01 -17.12
CA LYS A 50 12.03 -32.26 -17.64
C LYS A 50 13.50 -32.39 -17.29
N THR A 51 14.26 -31.33 -17.51
CA THR A 51 15.68 -31.26 -17.19
C THR A 51 16.00 -29.95 -16.50
N LEU A 52 16.72 -30.03 -15.38
CA LEU A 52 17.40 -28.92 -14.75
C LEU A 52 18.82 -29.39 -14.40
N ASN A 53 19.78 -29.11 -15.29
CA ASN A 53 21.17 -29.46 -15.05
C ASN A 53 21.99 -28.20 -14.78
N VAL A 54 22.58 -28.14 -13.59
CA VAL A 54 23.37 -27.01 -13.09
C VAL A 54 24.87 -27.31 -12.96
N GLU A 55 25.34 -28.47 -13.39
CA GLU A 55 26.73 -28.93 -13.20
C GLU A 55 27.76 -27.98 -13.82
N LEU A 56 27.51 -27.49 -15.04
CA LEU A 56 28.39 -26.53 -15.69
C LEU A 56 28.40 -25.19 -14.95
N ALA A 57 27.23 -24.75 -14.46
CA ALA A 57 27.14 -23.54 -13.68
C ALA A 57 27.89 -23.67 -12.34
N GLN A 58 27.78 -24.82 -11.65
CA GLN A 58 28.47 -25.08 -10.39
C GLN A 58 29.99 -25.04 -10.50
N THR A 59 30.52 -25.43 -11.67
CA THR A 59 31.99 -25.49 -11.93
C THR A 59 32.54 -24.26 -12.65
N ALA A 60 31.68 -23.28 -12.96
CA ALA A 60 32.09 -22.05 -13.63
C ALA A 60 32.97 -21.16 -12.71
N LEU A 61 33.82 -20.36 -13.36
CA LEU A 61 34.79 -19.51 -12.67
C LEU A 61 34.11 -18.55 -11.69
N GLY A 62 34.60 -18.57 -10.45
CA GLY A 62 34.12 -17.68 -9.39
C GLY A 62 32.77 -18.09 -8.74
N VAL A 63 32.14 -19.15 -9.22
CA VAL A 63 30.89 -19.66 -8.59
C VAL A 63 31.22 -20.38 -7.29
N ARG A 64 30.44 -20.06 -6.25
CA ARG A 64 30.61 -20.62 -4.91
C ARG A 64 29.46 -21.54 -4.52
N LEU A 65 28.25 -21.29 -5.08
CA LEU A 65 27.05 -22.08 -4.78
C LEU A 65 26.03 -21.92 -5.92
N VAL A 66 25.29 -22.98 -6.21
CA VAL A 66 24.06 -22.94 -7.01
C VAL A 66 22.95 -23.62 -6.21
N LEU A 67 21.88 -22.90 -5.90
CA LEU A 67 20.70 -23.41 -5.23
C LEU A 67 19.63 -23.81 -6.23
N THR A 68 19.03 -24.97 -6.01
CA THR A 68 17.85 -25.50 -6.71
C THR A 68 16.84 -25.96 -5.67
N ALA A 69 15.59 -26.22 -6.06
CA ALA A 69 14.58 -26.78 -5.15
C ALA A 69 15.05 -28.08 -4.48
N LYS A 70 15.74 -28.96 -5.25
CA LYS A 70 16.33 -30.20 -4.76
C LYS A 70 17.41 -29.93 -3.69
N ALA A 71 18.31 -28.99 -3.93
CA ALA A 71 19.36 -28.63 -2.97
C ALA A 71 18.79 -28.08 -1.66
N LEU A 72 17.72 -27.32 -1.71
CA LEU A 72 17.01 -26.81 -0.52
C LEU A 72 16.38 -27.94 0.29
N GLU A 73 15.74 -28.92 -0.37
CA GLU A 73 15.16 -30.08 0.29
C GLU A 73 16.21 -30.98 0.96
N GLU A 74 17.30 -31.27 0.24
CA GLU A 74 18.45 -32.02 0.77
C GLU A 74 19.10 -31.31 1.96
N GLY A 75 19.09 -29.97 1.96
CA GLY A 75 19.53 -29.11 3.07
C GLY A 75 18.53 -29.00 4.22
N GLY A 76 17.36 -29.63 4.15
CA GLY A 76 16.33 -29.63 5.19
C GLY A 76 15.59 -28.30 5.35
N VAL A 77 15.62 -27.42 4.36
CA VAL A 77 14.91 -26.13 4.36
C VAL A 77 13.46 -26.36 3.96
N SER A 78 12.52 -25.80 4.77
CA SER A 78 11.13 -25.71 4.35
C SER A 78 11.02 -24.67 3.25
N SER A 79 10.94 -25.10 1.98
CA SER A 79 10.99 -24.20 0.83
C SER A 79 9.63 -23.61 0.43
N LYS A 80 8.58 -23.80 1.25
CA LYS A 80 7.22 -23.30 0.98
C LYS A 80 7.04 -21.87 1.50
N MET A 81 6.53 -21.00 0.62
CA MET A 81 6.11 -19.64 0.99
C MET A 81 4.76 -19.68 1.72
N GLU A 82 4.58 -18.76 2.66
CA GLU A 82 3.30 -18.60 3.37
C GLU A 82 2.28 -17.86 2.50
N ALA A 83 1.00 -18.23 2.63
CA ALA A 83 -0.15 -17.57 2.02
C ALA A 83 -1.31 -17.52 3.02
N SER A 84 -2.09 -16.44 2.98
CA SER A 84 -3.33 -16.34 3.75
C SER A 84 -4.48 -16.94 2.96
N LEU A 85 -5.05 -18.04 3.44
CA LEU A 85 -6.16 -18.73 2.81
C LEU A 85 -7.47 -18.40 3.53
N LEU A 86 -8.52 -18.10 2.78
CA LEU A 86 -9.86 -17.83 3.27
C LEU A 86 -10.70 -19.08 3.38
N LYS A 87 -11.83 -18.95 4.08
CA LYS A 87 -12.92 -19.92 4.01
C LYS A 87 -13.85 -19.54 2.87
N ASN A 88 -14.17 -20.53 2.04
CA ASN A 88 -15.17 -20.46 1.00
C ASN A 88 -16.58 -20.27 1.57
N GLN A 89 -17.56 -19.95 0.72
CA GLN A 89 -18.96 -19.80 1.14
C GLN A 89 -19.54 -21.09 1.75
N ASP A 90 -19.11 -22.26 1.31
CA ASP A 90 -19.51 -23.57 1.86
C ASP A 90 -18.82 -23.93 3.18
N GLY A 91 -17.94 -23.07 3.68
CA GLY A 91 -17.18 -23.26 4.92
C GLY A 91 -15.87 -24.05 4.76
N SER A 92 -15.58 -24.59 3.57
CA SER A 92 -14.30 -25.24 3.28
C SER A 92 -13.16 -24.21 3.26
N LEU A 93 -11.92 -24.65 3.48
CA LEU A 93 -10.76 -23.79 3.28
C LEU A 93 -10.46 -23.70 1.78
N ALA A 94 -10.03 -22.51 1.33
CA ALA A 94 -9.53 -22.32 -0.02
C ALA A 94 -8.40 -23.31 -0.36
N PRO A 95 -8.28 -23.78 -1.61
CA PRO A 95 -7.24 -24.71 -2.01
C PRO A 95 -5.84 -24.22 -1.65
N ASN A 96 -5.06 -25.05 -0.97
CA ASN A 96 -3.66 -24.76 -0.68
C ASN A 96 -2.81 -25.12 -1.91
N THR A 97 -2.34 -24.11 -2.61
CA THR A 97 -1.43 -24.24 -3.76
C THR A 97 -0.03 -23.86 -3.31
N ASP A 98 0.81 -24.87 -3.11
CA ASP A 98 2.16 -24.66 -2.62
C ASP A 98 3.01 -23.83 -3.59
N ARG A 99 3.44 -22.64 -3.15
CA ARG A 99 4.49 -21.85 -3.79
C ARG A 99 5.82 -22.17 -3.12
N PHE A 100 6.80 -22.62 -3.90
CA PHE A 100 8.15 -22.89 -3.42
C PHE A 100 9.08 -21.69 -3.66
N LEU A 101 10.17 -21.62 -2.90
CA LEU A 101 11.23 -20.61 -3.12
C LEU A 101 11.85 -20.74 -4.53
N LEU A 102 12.00 -21.97 -5.02
CA LEU A 102 12.44 -22.31 -6.37
C LEU A 102 11.48 -23.34 -6.94
N ALA A 103 11.14 -23.24 -8.22
CA ALA A 103 10.24 -24.17 -8.89
C ALA A 103 10.74 -25.61 -8.78
N LYS A 104 9.85 -26.54 -8.41
CA LYS A 104 10.22 -27.93 -8.12
C LYS A 104 9.89 -28.90 -9.25
N GLU A 105 8.64 -28.95 -9.68
CA GLU A 105 8.14 -29.91 -10.67
C GLU A 105 7.56 -29.25 -11.91
N LYS A 106 6.96 -28.06 -11.71
CA LYS A 106 6.31 -27.28 -12.75
C LYS A 106 6.71 -25.82 -12.62
N VAL A 107 6.81 -25.12 -13.74
CA VAL A 107 6.77 -23.67 -13.79
C VAL A 107 5.39 -23.22 -14.22
N ARG A 108 4.92 -22.07 -13.69
CA ARG A 108 3.54 -21.60 -13.88
C ARG A 108 3.42 -20.16 -14.38
N PHE A 109 4.53 -19.42 -14.44
CA PHE A 109 4.55 -18.07 -15.04
C PHE A 109 5.95 -17.71 -15.51
N VAL A 110 6.06 -16.81 -16.49
CA VAL A 110 7.32 -16.22 -16.93
C VAL A 110 7.89 -15.36 -15.81
N GLY A 111 9.14 -15.65 -15.39
CA GLY A 111 9.78 -14.98 -14.27
C GLY A 111 9.82 -15.80 -12.97
N GLU A 112 9.19 -17.00 -12.94
CA GLU A 112 9.24 -17.88 -11.77
C GLU A 112 10.68 -18.32 -11.48
N PRO A 113 11.19 -18.18 -10.23
CA PRO A 113 12.56 -18.56 -9.90
C PRO A 113 12.75 -20.08 -9.96
N VAL A 114 13.79 -20.54 -10.67
CA VAL A 114 14.12 -21.96 -10.88
C VAL A 114 15.40 -22.36 -10.18
N ALA A 115 16.42 -21.50 -10.24
CA ALA A 115 17.69 -21.68 -9.56
C ALA A 115 18.28 -20.31 -9.17
N MET A 116 19.23 -20.31 -8.23
CA MET A 116 19.96 -19.11 -7.86
C MET A 116 21.45 -19.40 -7.79
N VAL A 117 22.25 -18.61 -8.50
CA VAL A 117 23.71 -18.74 -8.61
C VAL A 117 24.37 -17.69 -7.75
N PHE A 118 25.40 -18.06 -7.00
CA PHE A 118 26.19 -17.20 -6.12
C PHE A 118 27.65 -17.25 -6.57
N ALA A 119 28.25 -16.10 -6.86
CA ALA A 119 29.59 -15.98 -7.37
C ALA A 119 30.32 -14.73 -6.83
N GLU A 120 31.61 -14.62 -7.09
CA GLU A 120 32.44 -13.51 -6.63
C GLU A 120 32.06 -12.17 -7.27
N THR A 121 31.48 -12.18 -8.48
CA THR A 121 30.96 -10.98 -9.15
C THR A 121 29.61 -11.25 -9.80
N PHE A 122 28.82 -10.19 -9.99
CA PHE A 122 27.53 -10.29 -10.69
C PHE A 122 27.67 -10.84 -12.12
N ALA A 123 28.73 -10.42 -12.84
CA ALA A 123 29.00 -10.92 -14.19
C ALA A 123 29.25 -12.44 -14.22
N GLN A 124 29.99 -12.96 -13.23
CA GLN A 124 30.22 -14.41 -13.10
C GLN A 124 28.95 -15.16 -12.75
N ALA A 125 28.14 -14.64 -11.80
CA ALA A 125 26.88 -15.26 -11.42
C ALA A 125 25.91 -15.35 -12.62
N ARG A 126 25.79 -14.27 -13.40
CA ARG A 126 24.97 -14.21 -14.60
C ARG A 126 25.48 -15.15 -15.70
N ALA A 127 26.77 -15.09 -16.00
CA ALA A 127 27.36 -15.97 -17.03
C ALA A 127 27.22 -17.45 -16.67
N ALA A 128 27.35 -17.80 -15.37
CA ALA A 128 27.14 -19.17 -14.91
C ALA A 128 25.67 -19.59 -15.03
N ALA A 129 24.73 -18.68 -14.73
CA ALA A 129 23.31 -18.97 -14.90
C ALA A 129 22.95 -19.28 -16.37
N GLU A 130 23.62 -18.67 -17.35
CA GLU A 130 23.46 -18.96 -18.79
C GLU A 130 23.96 -20.36 -19.18
N LEU A 131 24.74 -21.03 -18.33
CA LEU A 131 25.18 -22.43 -18.53
C LEU A 131 24.18 -23.47 -18.01
N ILE A 132 23.14 -23.05 -17.33
CA ILE A 132 22.11 -23.94 -16.82
C ILE A 132 21.29 -24.51 -17.98
N VAL A 133 21.22 -25.84 -18.06
CA VAL A 133 20.35 -26.51 -19.03
C VAL A 133 18.96 -26.68 -18.41
N PHE A 134 17.96 -26.03 -18.98
CA PHE A 134 16.61 -26.06 -18.51
C PHE A 134 15.64 -26.42 -19.65
N GLU A 135 15.02 -27.59 -19.53
CA GLU A 135 14.04 -28.09 -20.50
C GLU A 135 12.73 -28.39 -19.79
N ILE A 136 11.65 -28.11 -20.45
CA ILE A 136 10.30 -28.42 -19.98
C ILE A 136 9.53 -29.27 -20.99
N ASP A 137 8.50 -29.93 -20.50
CA ASP A 137 7.40 -30.40 -21.32
C ASP A 137 6.28 -29.33 -21.23
N ASP A 138 6.02 -28.64 -22.32
CA ASP A 138 5.06 -27.54 -22.40
C ASP A 138 3.66 -27.97 -21.93
N LEU A 139 3.00 -27.12 -21.18
CA LEU A 139 1.61 -27.25 -20.76
C LEU A 139 0.78 -26.08 -21.31
N PRO A 140 -0.52 -26.30 -21.56
CA PRO A 140 -1.40 -25.21 -21.96
C PRO A 140 -1.47 -24.11 -20.90
N VAL A 141 -1.57 -22.86 -21.34
CA VAL A 141 -1.71 -21.70 -20.45
C VAL A 141 -3.19 -21.35 -20.21
N HIS A 142 -3.46 -20.77 -19.04
CA HIS A 142 -4.74 -20.17 -18.67
C HIS A 142 -4.51 -18.73 -18.25
N LEU A 143 -5.02 -17.77 -19.05
CA LEU A 143 -4.82 -16.34 -18.84
C LEU A 143 -6.14 -15.60 -18.58
N GLU A 144 -7.27 -16.22 -18.93
CA GLU A 144 -8.59 -15.64 -18.73
C GLU A 144 -8.97 -15.68 -17.24
N VAL A 145 -9.54 -14.59 -16.75
CA VAL A 145 -9.99 -14.50 -15.34
C VAL A 145 -11.40 -15.10 -15.23
N CYS A 146 -11.49 -16.41 -15.44
CA CYS A 146 -12.71 -17.21 -15.36
C CYS A 146 -12.40 -18.63 -14.88
N ALA A 147 -13.41 -19.30 -14.32
CA ALA A 147 -13.30 -20.69 -13.91
C ALA A 147 -13.16 -21.64 -15.12
N GLY A 148 -12.45 -22.76 -14.93
CA GLY A 148 -12.23 -23.79 -15.96
C GLY A 148 -10.93 -23.58 -16.72
N GLY A 149 -10.84 -24.17 -17.94
CA GLY A 149 -9.60 -24.15 -18.72
C GLY A 149 -8.53 -25.14 -18.23
N PRO A 150 -7.28 -25.03 -18.75
CA PRO A 150 -6.17 -25.87 -18.28
C PRO A 150 -5.84 -25.62 -16.82
N ALA A 151 -5.82 -26.67 -15.98
CA ALA A 151 -5.57 -26.56 -14.57
C ALA A 151 -4.09 -26.23 -14.26
N LEU A 152 -3.85 -25.18 -13.47
CA LEU A 152 -2.51 -24.82 -12.99
C LEU A 152 -2.10 -25.72 -11.82
N HIS A 153 -3.06 -26.07 -10.98
CA HIS A 153 -2.86 -26.84 -9.75
C HIS A 153 -3.81 -28.02 -9.65
N ASP A 154 -3.32 -29.16 -9.23
CA ASP A 154 -4.13 -30.35 -9.03
C ASP A 154 -5.16 -30.15 -7.89
N ALA A 155 -4.85 -29.28 -6.91
CA ALA A 155 -5.75 -28.89 -5.82
C ALA A 155 -6.87 -27.92 -6.24
N ALA A 156 -6.76 -27.29 -7.43
CA ALA A 156 -7.74 -26.37 -7.98
C ALA A 156 -7.95 -26.68 -9.47
N PRO A 157 -8.62 -27.79 -9.81
CA PRO A 157 -8.70 -28.29 -11.19
C PRO A 157 -9.51 -27.38 -12.12
N ASP A 158 -10.34 -26.52 -11.57
CA ASP A 158 -11.13 -25.48 -12.28
C ASP A 158 -10.52 -24.08 -12.16
N ASN A 159 -9.28 -23.98 -11.66
CA ASN A 159 -8.55 -22.74 -11.40
C ASN A 159 -9.23 -21.78 -10.40
N ILE A 160 -10.21 -22.22 -9.64
CA ILE A 160 -10.81 -21.42 -8.57
C ILE A 160 -9.87 -21.42 -7.37
N ALA A 161 -9.32 -20.26 -7.02
CA ALA A 161 -8.46 -20.06 -5.87
C ALA A 161 -9.25 -19.93 -4.56
N PHE A 162 -10.44 -19.36 -4.62
CA PHE A 162 -11.43 -19.27 -3.55
C PHE A 162 -12.75 -18.75 -4.10
N ASP A 163 -13.84 -19.02 -3.36
CA ASP A 163 -15.16 -18.42 -3.59
C ASP A 163 -15.71 -17.92 -2.26
N TRP A 164 -15.77 -16.59 -2.13
CA TRP A 164 -16.11 -15.91 -0.88
C TRP A 164 -17.26 -14.93 -1.09
N ALA A 165 -18.16 -14.82 -0.10
CA ALA A 165 -19.21 -13.83 -0.14
C ALA A 165 -19.53 -13.25 1.25
N MET A 166 -20.15 -12.07 1.23
CA MET A 166 -20.78 -11.42 2.38
C MET A 166 -22.14 -10.82 2.00
N GLY A 167 -23.01 -10.69 2.98
CA GLY A 167 -24.39 -10.23 2.77
C GLY A 167 -25.34 -11.40 2.49
N ASP A 168 -26.59 -11.09 2.18
CA ASP A 168 -27.64 -12.08 1.82
C ASP A 168 -28.19 -11.78 0.43
N LEU A 169 -27.89 -12.66 -0.52
CA LEU A 169 -28.32 -12.50 -1.92
C LEU A 169 -29.84 -12.55 -2.06
N ASN A 170 -30.54 -13.35 -1.22
CA ASN A 170 -32.00 -13.44 -1.26
C ASN A 170 -32.64 -12.11 -0.82
N GLU A 171 -32.08 -11.42 0.18
CA GLU A 171 -32.55 -10.09 0.58
C GLU A 171 -32.32 -9.07 -0.55
N ILE A 172 -31.17 -9.10 -1.23
CA ILE A 172 -30.87 -8.29 -2.41
C ILE A 172 -31.92 -8.52 -3.50
N ASP A 173 -32.23 -9.78 -3.83
CA ASP A 173 -33.18 -10.10 -4.90
C ASP A 173 -34.60 -9.66 -4.56
N MET A 174 -35.03 -9.79 -3.30
CA MET A 174 -36.31 -9.25 -2.84
C MET A 174 -36.40 -7.73 -3.00
N VAL A 175 -35.34 -7.00 -2.62
CA VAL A 175 -35.30 -5.53 -2.76
C VAL A 175 -35.29 -5.13 -4.24
N LYS A 176 -34.50 -5.79 -5.09
CA LYS A 176 -34.46 -5.55 -6.54
C LYS A 176 -35.84 -5.73 -7.19
N ALA A 177 -36.59 -6.76 -6.78
CA ALA A 177 -37.92 -7.02 -7.31
C ALA A 177 -38.96 -5.90 -7.04
N GLY A 178 -38.75 -5.12 -5.95
CA GLY A 178 -39.62 -3.98 -5.57
C GLY A 178 -39.07 -2.61 -5.95
N ALA A 179 -37.85 -2.53 -6.50
CA ALA A 179 -37.21 -1.27 -6.81
C ALA A 179 -37.79 -0.59 -8.07
N ALA A 180 -37.73 0.74 -8.10
CA ALA A 180 -38.17 1.50 -9.29
C ALA A 180 -37.18 1.38 -10.45
N HIS A 181 -35.89 1.29 -10.15
CA HIS A 181 -34.82 1.14 -11.11
C HIS A 181 -33.79 0.11 -10.60
N VAL A 182 -33.38 -0.79 -11.48
CA VAL A 182 -32.28 -1.75 -11.23
C VAL A 182 -31.31 -1.66 -12.41
N LEU A 183 -30.07 -1.31 -12.11
CA LEU A 183 -29.03 -1.04 -13.10
C LEU A 183 -27.78 -1.86 -12.77
N SER A 184 -27.26 -2.56 -13.77
CA SER A 184 -26.07 -3.41 -13.64
C SER A 184 -25.03 -3.03 -14.68
N TYR A 185 -23.77 -2.95 -14.25
CA TYR A 185 -22.65 -2.56 -15.08
C TYR A 185 -21.47 -3.50 -14.87
N LYS A 186 -20.85 -3.91 -15.98
CA LYS A 186 -19.55 -4.60 -15.95
C LYS A 186 -18.46 -3.55 -15.93
N ILE A 187 -17.55 -3.65 -14.97
CA ILE A 187 -16.47 -2.70 -14.71
C ILE A 187 -15.18 -3.49 -14.55
N SER A 188 -14.14 -3.12 -15.32
CA SER A 188 -12.84 -3.78 -15.28
C SER A 188 -11.78 -2.87 -14.65
N ASP A 189 -10.96 -3.45 -13.79
CA ASP A 189 -9.82 -2.82 -13.13
C ASP A 189 -8.55 -3.52 -13.61
N ASN A 190 -7.71 -2.81 -14.35
CA ASN A 190 -6.59 -3.41 -15.08
C ASN A 190 -5.39 -3.73 -14.18
N ARG A 191 -4.65 -4.77 -14.57
CA ARG A 191 -3.44 -5.24 -13.89
C ARG A 191 -2.30 -4.25 -14.04
N ILE A 192 -1.61 -3.98 -12.94
CA ILE A 192 -0.46 -3.06 -12.87
C ILE A 192 0.66 -3.63 -11.97
N ILE A 193 1.86 -3.05 -12.07
CA ILE A 193 3.02 -3.33 -11.21
C ILE A 193 3.36 -2.06 -10.44
N CYS A 194 3.73 -2.20 -9.16
CA CYS A 194 4.08 -1.07 -8.27
C CYS A 194 5.19 -0.16 -8.79
N ASN A 195 6.22 -0.74 -9.40
CA ASN A 195 7.35 -0.02 -9.99
C ASN A 195 7.98 1.04 -9.07
N SER A 196 8.27 0.69 -7.79
CA SER A 196 9.06 1.58 -6.95
C SER A 196 10.39 1.93 -7.65
N MET A 197 10.87 3.18 -7.49
CA MET A 197 12.08 3.65 -8.20
C MET A 197 13.31 2.84 -7.82
N GLU A 198 13.45 2.48 -6.55
CA GLU A 198 14.41 1.47 -6.09
C GLU A 198 13.79 0.08 -6.31
N PRO A 199 14.35 -0.81 -7.16
CA PRO A 199 13.93 -2.21 -7.24
C PRO A 199 14.13 -2.94 -5.92
N ARG A 200 13.60 -4.17 -5.79
CA ARG A 200 13.85 -5.00 -4.61
C ARG A 200 15.32 -5.41 -4.52
N GLY A 201 15.81 -5.48 -3.30
CA GLY A 201 17.15 -5.94 -3.01
C GLY A 201 17.30 -6.40 -1.58
N CYS A 202 18.34 -7.23 -1.34
CA CYS A 202 18.73 -7.63 0.01
C CYS A 202 20.20 -8.06 0.04
N TRP A 203 20.77 -8.05 1.22
CA TRP A 203 22.03 -8.74 1.50
C TRP A 203 21.96 -9.38 2.89
N SER A 204 22.79 -10.38 3.11
CA SER A 204 22.86 -11.09 4.39
C SER A 204 24.30 -11.35 4.78
N SER A 205 24.55 -11.30 6.10
CA SER A 205 25.84 -11.62 6.71
C SER A 205 25.66 -12.43 8.00
N LEU A 206 26.75 -12.95 8.55
CA LEU A 206 26.78 -13.48 9.91
C LEU A 206 27.51 -12.47 10.82
N GLU A 207 26.80 -11.98 11.84
CA GLU A 207 27.34 -11.05 12.84
C GLU A 207 27.32 -11.75 14.21
N ASP A 208 28.49 -11.99 14.79
CA ASP A 208 28.64 -12.73 16.05
C ASP A 208 27.90 -14.07 16.08
N GLY A 209 27.86 -14.75 14.94
CA GLY A 209 27.17 -16.03 14.74
C GLY A 209 25.67 -15.91 14.50
N ARG A 210 25.10 -14.73 14.55
CA ARG A 210 23.69 -14.44 14.25
C ARG A 210 23.51 -14.10 12.78
N LEU A 211 22.40 -14.50 12.22
CA LEU A 211 22.00 -14.19 10.84
C LEU A 211 21.52 -12.73 10.78
N HIS A 212 22.17 -11.91 9.99
CA HIS A 212 21.69 -10.57 9.66
C HIS A 212 21.17 -10.55 8.23
N LEU A 213 19.91 -10.11 8.04
CA LEU A 213 19.31 -9.79 6.74
C LEU A 213 19.04 -8.28 6.67
N CYS A 214 19.62 -7.62 5.68
CA CYS A 214 19.25 -6.26 5.29
C CYS A 214 18.38 -6.31 4.03
N VAL A 215 17.22 -5.67 4.07
CA VAL A 215 16.25 -5.67 2.96
C VAL A 215 15.60 -4.31 2.82
N ASN A 216 15.29 -3.87 1.61
CA ASN A 216 14.53 -2.63 1.39
C ASN A 216 13.02 -2.86 1.53
N GLY A 217 12.62 -3.24 2.76
CA GLY A 217 11.25 -3.61 3.12
C GLY A 217 10.42 -2.48 3.73
N GLN A 218 9.19 -2.81 4.12
CA GLN A 218 8.27 -1.90 4.80
C GLN A 218 8.14 -2.17 6.31
N GLY A 219 9.11 -2.88 6.87
CA GLY A 219 9.22 -3.23 8.27
C GLY A 219 10.15 -4.43 8.46
N VAL A 220 10.60 -4.65 9.70
CA VAL A 220 11.63 -5.66 10.01
C VAL A 220 11.08 -6.87 10.76
N TRP A 221 10.04 -6.70 11.58
CA TRP A 221 9.58 -7.76 12.49
C TRP A 221 8.89 -8.91 11.76
N ALA A 222 7.97 -8.63 10.83
CA ALA A 222 7.33 -9.67 10.04
C ALA A 222 8.36 -10.49 9.24
N GLN A 223 9.35 -9.82 8.65
CA GLN A 223 10.41 -10.50 7.90
C GLN A 223 11.30 -11.36 8.82
N LYS A 224 11.57 -10.91 10.05
CA LYS A 224 12.30 -11.67 11.07
C LYS A 224 11.56 -12.95 11.45
N THR A 225 10.26 -12.84 11.73
CA THR A 225 9.39 -14.00 12.05
C THR A 225 9.32 -15.00 10.88
N HIS A 226 9.17 -14.52 9.63
CA HIS A 226 9.13 -15.39 8.46
C HIS A 226 10.46 -16.14 8.26
N LEU A 227 11.61 -15.49 8.49
CA LEU A 227 12.92 -16.16 8.44
C LEU A 227 13.04 -17.22 9.55
N ALA A 228 12.65 -16.90 10.78
CA ALA A 228 12.66 -17.84 11.91
C ALA A 228 11.83 -19.09 11.61
N ASN A 229 10.62 -18.89 11.09
CA ASN A 229 9.73 -19.98 10.69
C ASN A 229 10.32 -20.83 9.55
N MET A 230 10.85 -20.19 8.51
CA MET A 230 11.43 -20.86 7.35
C MET A 230 12.63 -21.74 7.73
N PHE A 231 13.53 -21.23 8.57
CA PHE A 231 14.75 -21.92 8.97
C PHE A 231 14.61 -22.70 10.26
N LYS A 232 13.47 -22.62 10.95
CA LYS A 232 13.20 -23.27 12.24
C LYS A 232 14.27 -22.95 13.30
N ILE A 233 14.62 -21.67 13.40
CA ILE A 233 15.55 -21.12 14.41
C ILE A 233 14.85 -20.06 15.26
N ASP A 234 15.40 -19.76 16.42
CA ASP A 234 14.85 -18.72 17.29
C ASP A 234 15.02 -17.33 16.70
N GLU A 235 14.05 -16.44 16.91
CA GLU A 235 14.13 -15.06 16.45
C GLU A 235 15.34 -14.29 17.03
N SER A 236 15.83 -14.67 18.21
CA SER A 236 17.03 -14.06 18.79
C SER A 236 18.31 -14.34 17.98
N GLU A 237 18.32 -15.37 17.16
CA GLU A 237 19.42 -15.71 16.23
C GLU A 237 19.38 -14.88 14.94
N ILE A 238 18.38 -14.02 14.79
CA ILE A 238 18.15 -13.24 13.57
C ILE A 238 18.10 -11.75 13.90
N ARG A 239 18.81 -10.95 13.10
CA ARG A 239 18.64 -9.50 13.02
C ARG A 239 18.13 -9.14 11.62
N VAL A 240 17.14 -8.27 11.53
CA VAL A 240 16.66 -7.71 10.25
C VAL A 240 16.80 -6.21 10.28
N THR A 241 17.31 -5.63 9.19
CA THR A 241 17.43 -4.18 9.05
C THR A 241 16.83 -3.70 7.72
N ASN A 242 16.29 -2.48 7.76
CA ASN A 242 15.87 -1.71 6.59
C ASN A 242 16.66 -0.39 6.59
N PRO A 243 17.44 -0.09 5.55
CA PRO A 243 18.09 1.20 5.37
C PRO A 243 17.10 2.24 4.83
N ASP A 244 17.58 3.28 4.15
CA ASP A 244 16.72 4.14 3.34
C ASP A 244 16.03 3.31 2.25
N VAL A 245 14.74 3.55 2.01
CA VAL A 245 13.95 2.77 1.05
C VAL A 245 13.33 3.67 0.00
N GLY A 246 13.63 3.39 -1.26
CA GLY A 246 13.20 4.15 -2.43
C GLY A 246 11.82 3.78 -2.96
N GLY A 247 10.80 3.86 -2.07
CA GLY A 247 9.41 3.48 -2.35
C GLY A 247 9.12 2.02 -2.02
N GLY A 248 7.91 1.76 -1.51
CA GLY A 248 7.45 0.40 -1.17
C GLY A 248 6.06 0.10 -1.74
N PHE A 249 5.09 0.97 -1.49
CA PHE A 249 3.72 0.99 -2.02
C PHE A 249 2.92 -0.31 -1.81
N GLY A 250 3.29 -1.13 -0.81
CA GLY A 250 2.71 -2.43 -0.50
C GLY A 250 3.56 -3.58 -1.05
N MET A 251 4.10 -3.50 -2.24
CA MET A 251 4.88 -4.56 -2.88
C MET A 251 6.08 -4.98 -2.01
N LYS A 252 6.83 -4.06 -1.40
CA LYS A 252 7.98 -4.35 -0.52
C LYS A 252 7.60 -4.75 0.91
N ALA A 253 6.31 -4.80 1.25
CA ALA A 253 5.86 -5.35 2.54
C ALA A 253 5.88 -6.88 2.55
N MET A 254 5.86 -7.51 1.38
CA MET A 254 5.79 -8.96 1.21
C MET A 254 7.17 -9.61 1.36
N SER A 255 7.18 -10.88 1.79
CA SER A 255 8.36 -11.73 1.71
C SER A 255 8.48 -12.33 0.31
N TYR A 256 9.70 -12.32 -0.23
CA TYR A 256 10.01 -12.86 -1.55
C TYR A 256 11.03 -13.98 -1.46
N PRO A 257 11.04 -14.93 -2.40
CA PRO A 257 11.96 -16.06 -2.41
C PRO A 257 13.43 -15.66 -2.25
N GLU A 258 13.84 -14.57 -2.88
CA GLU A 258 15.22 -14.10 -2.92
C GLU A 258 15.76 -13.78 -1.50
N TYR A 259 14.93 -13.26 -0.60
CA TYR A 259 15.35 -12.94 0.77
C TYR A 259 15.74 -14.18 1.56
N PHE A 260 14.97 -15.25 1.42
CA PHE A 260 15.27 -16.54 2.06
C PHE A 260 16.47 -17.24 1.42
N LEU A 261 16.60 -17.18 0.09
CA LEU A 261 17.71 -17.81 -0.65
C LEU A 261 19.05 -17.15 -0.32
N VAL A 262 19.11 -15.81 -0.24
CA VAL A 262 20.29 -15.05 0.15
C VAL A 262 20.67 -15.37 1.59
N ALA A 263 19.71 -15.33 2.51
CA ALA A 263 19.92 -15.67 3.92
C ALA A 263 20.41 -17.13 4.10
N HIS A 264 19.84 -18.08 3.33
CA HIS A 264 20.26 -19.48 3.35
C HIS A 264 21.68 -19.68 2.81
N ALA A 265 22.02 -19.02 1.69
CA ALA A 265 23.36 -19.07 1.13
C ALA A 265 24.41 -18.53 2.11
N THR A 266 24.12 -17.44 2.81
CA THR A 266 24.98 -16.89 3.87
C THR A 266 25.22 -17.92 4.98
N ARG A 267 24.20 -18.64 5.42
CA ARG A 267 24.34 -19.70 6.45
C ARG A 267 25.16 -20.87 5.97
N LEU A 268 25.06 -21.26 4.70
CA LEU A 268 25.81 -22.37 4.13
C LEU A 268 27.28 -22.04 3.89
N LEU A 269 27.55 -20.83 3.38
CA LEU A 269 28.88 -20.43 2.94
C LEU A 269 29.70 -19.75 4.04
N GLY A 270 29.05 -19.22 5.07
CA GLY A 270 29.69 -18.47 6.15
C GLY A 270 30.24 -17.10 5.72
N VAL A 271 29.79 -16.58 4.56
CA VAL A 271 30.23 -15.28 4.01
C VAL A 271 29.02 -14.43 3.64
N SER A 272 29.24 -13.12 3.52
CA SER A 272 28.20 -12.20 3.10
C SER A 272 27.75 -12.46 1.65
N VAL A 273 26.45 -12.29 1.41
CA VAL A 273 25.82 -12.50 0.08
C VAL A 273 24.85 -11.37 -0.20
N ARG A 274 24.78 -10.94 -1.46
CA ARG A 274 23.85 -9.87 -1.91
C ARG A 274 23.09 -10.27 -3.17
N TRP A 275 21.86 -9.76 -3.29
CA TRP A 275 21.05 -9.80 -4.49
C TRP A 275 20.37 -8.45 -4.69
N MET A 276 20.44 -7.92 -5.91
CA MET A 276 19.76 -6.70 -6.32
C MET A 276 19.06 -6.97 -7.63
N SER A 277 17.75 -6.72 -7.66
CA SER A 277 16.96 -6.80 -8.88
C SER A 277 17.30 -5.65 -9.82
N ASP A 278 17.40 -5.93 -11.11
CA ASP A 278 17.29 -4.87 -12.11
C ASP A 278 15.83 -4.58 -12.47
N ARG A 279 15.58 -3.54 -13.27
CA ARG A 279 14.21 -3.16 -13.64
C ARG A 279 13.48 -4.22 -14.44
N SER A 280 14.17 -4.90 -15.36
CA SER A 280 13.57 -5.96 -16.19
C SER A 280 13.23 -7.19 -15.34
N GLU A 281 14.10 -7.55 -14.40
CA GLU A 281 13.82 -8.61 -13.43
C GLU A 281 12.62 -8.24 -12.53
N ALA A 282 12.56 -7.00 -12.06
CA ALA A 282 11.43 -6.52 -11.26
C ALA A 282 10.09 -6.64 -12.02
N MET A 283 10.05 -6.28 -13.31
CA MET A 283 8.83 -6.35 -14.12
C MET A 283 8.27 -7.77 -14.26
N VAL A 284 9.10 -8.81 -14.23
CA VAL A 284 8.67 -10.21 -14.38
C VAL A 284 8.50 -10.93 -13.03
N SER A 285 8.97 -10.36 -11.92
CA SER A 285 9.03 -11.07 -10.63
C SER A 285 8.33 -10.38 -9.46
N ASP A 286 8.11 -9.06 -9.53
CA ASP A 286 7.38 -8.34 -8.50
C ASP A 286 5.90 -8.69 -8.55
N ASN A 287 5.27 -8.81 -7.37
CA ASN A 287 3.84 -9.00 -7.31
C ASN A 287 3.11 -7.83 -7.98
N SER A 288 2.10 -8.14 -8.77
CA SER A 288 1.22 -7.17 -9.41
C SER A 288 0.13 -6.70 -8.45
N GLY A 289 -0.61 -5.66 -8.82
CA GLY A 289 -1.80 -5.19 -8.12
C GLY A 289 -3.03 -5.21 -9.01
N ARG A 290 -4.23 -5.09 -8.40
CA ARG A 290 -5.52 -4.97 -9.07
C ARG A 290 -5.91 -6.24 -9.85
N ASP A 291 -6.33 -6.12 -11.12
CA ASP A 291 -6.67 -7.20 -12.06
C ASP A 291 -7.97 -7.94 -11.70
N LEU A 292 -9.06 -7.20 -11.79
CA LEU A 292 -10.39 -7.75 -11.51
C LEU A 292 -11.45 -7.23 -12.46
N THR A 293 -12.52 -8.02 -12.60
CA THR A 293 -13.71 -7.64 -13.32
C THR A 293 -14.91 -7.83 -12.41
N SER A 294 -15.70 -6.76 -12.25
CA SER A 294 -16.87 -6.74 -11.38
C SER A 294 -18.15 -6.49 -12.15
N ILE A 295 -19.24 -7.12 -11.72
CA ILE A 295 -20.60 -6.77 -12.11
C ILE A 295 -21.22 -6.05 -10.91
N ALA A 296 -21.40 -4.73 -11.04
CA ALA A 296 -21.97 -3.87 -10.02
C ALA A 296 -23.43 -3.58 -10.29
N THR A 297 -24.32 -3.92 -9.37
CA THR A 297 -25.78 -3.71 -9.47
C THR A 297 -26.26 -2.76 -8.41
N LEU A 298 -26.91 -1.67 -8.81
CA LEU A 298 -27.56 -0.69 -7.95
C LEU A 298 -29.08 -0.75 -8.14
N ALA A 299 -29.84 -0.78 -7.05
CA ALA A 299 -31.29 -0.66 -7.08
C ALA A 299 -31.72 0.65 -6.38
N PHE A 300 -32.64 1.38 -7.02
CA PHE A 300 -33.12 2.67 -6.56
C PHE A 300 -34.64 2.67 -6.37
N ASP A 301 -35.10 3.48 -5.43
CA ASP A 301 -36.52 3.85 -5.34
C ASP A 301 -36.89 4.95 -6.36
N LYS A 302 -38.16 5.37 -6.36
CA LYS A 302 -38.66 6.44 -7.24
C LYS A 302 -38.01 7.82 -6.99
N ASP A 303 -37.47 8.04 -5.80
CA ASP A 303 -36.82 9.29 -5.40
C ASP A 303 -35.28 9.22 -5.58
N LEU A 304 -34.81 8.16 -6.24
CA LEU A 304 -33.40 7.86 -6.54
C LEU A 304 -32.54 7.65 -5.29
N LYS A 305 -33.14 7.13 -4.21
CA LYS A 305 -32.40 6.62 -3.06
C LYS A 305 -31.92 5.20 -3.35
N ILE A 306 -30.66 4.90 -3.05
CA ILE A 306 -30.09 3.56 -3.22
C ILE A 306 -30.71 2.64 -2.16
N LEU A 307 -31.38 1.59 -2.60
CA LEU A 307 -31.99 0.57 -1.75
C LEU A 307 -31.04 -0.59 -1.45
N CYS A 308 -30.26 -1.01 -2.45
CA CYS A 308 -29.23 -2.01 -2.26
C CYS A 308 -28.10 -1.87 -3.30
N TYR A 309 -26.95 -2.44 -2.96
CA TYR A 309 -25.77 -2.55 -3.81
C TYR A 309 -25.23 -3.97 -3.79
N ALA A 310 -25.10 -4.60 -4.95
CA ALA A 310 -24.55 -5.93 -5.09
C ALA A 310 -23.38 -5.92 -6.07
N VAL A 311 -22.31 -6.63 -5.72
CA VAL A 311 -21.10 -6.76 -6.54
C VAL A 311 -20.73 -8.24 -6.65
N GLU A 312 -20.53 -8.70 -7.86
CA GLU A 312 -19.95 -10.01 -8.20
C GLU A 312 -18.62 -9.76 -8.90
N THR A 313 -17.52 -10.26 -8.32
CA THR A 313 -16.16 -9.99 -8.80
C THR A 313 -15.44 -11.28 -9.14
N PHE A 314 -14.78 -11.31 -10.29
CA PHE A 314 -13.73 -12.25 -10.63
C PHE A 314 -12.38 -11.55 -10.46
N ALA A 315 -11.52 -12.10 -9.61
CA ALA A 315 -10.22 -11.52 -9.25
C ALA A 315 -9.08 -12.45 -9.65
N ASN A 316 -8.12 -11.92 -10.41
CA ASN A 316 -6.93 -12.67 -10.79
C ASN A 316 -5.96 -12.82 -9.60
N MET A 317 -5.60 -14.05 -9.24
CA MET A 317 -4.63 -14.33 -8.19
C MET A 317 -3.21 -14.50 -8.73
N GLY A 318 -3.06 -14.58 -10.07
CA GLY A 318 -1.83 -15.05 -10.69
C GLY A 318 -1.62 -16.55 -10.49
N ALA A 319 -0.39 -17.02 -10.57
CA ALA A 319 -0.08 -18.45 -10.51
C ALA A 319 -0.21 -19.08 -9.11
N TYR A 320 -0.25 -18.26 -8.05
CA TYR A 320 -0.32 -18.72 -6.66
C TYR A 320 -1.06 -17.71 -5.78
N SER A 321 -1.66 -18.16 -4.70
CA SER A 321 -2.03 -17.27 -3.61
C SER A 321 -0.78 -16.69 -2.94
N SER A 322 -0.73 -15.37 -2.80
CA SER A 322 0.32 -14.67 -2.08
C SER A 322 -0.09 -14.37 -0.63
N GLN A 323 0.71 -13.59 0.11
CA GLN A 323 0.49 -13.39 1.54
C GLN A 323 -0.86 -12.71 1.86
N PHE A 324 -1.29 -11.72 1.06
CA PHE A 324 -2.53 -10.98 1.31
C PHE A 324 -3.51 -10.94 0.13
N ALA A 325 -3.23 -11.61 -1.00
CA ALA A 325 -4.07 -11.54 -2.19
C ALA A 325 -5.55 -11.82 -1.91
N GLN A 326 -5.85 -12.93 -1.24
CA GLN A 326 -7.24 -13.31 -0.93
C GLN A 326 -7.92 -12.30 0.01
N PRO A 327 -7.35 -11.89 1.17
CA PRO A 327 -7.91 -10.85 2.02
C PRO A 327 -8.10 -9.49 1.31
N ILE A 328 -7.20 -9.08 0.43
CA ILE A 328 -7.28 -7.81 -0.31
C ILE A 328 -8.57 -7.76 -1.13
N GLN A 329 -8.83 -8.79 -1.92
CA GLN A 329 -9.97 -8.80 -2.84
C GLN A 329 -11.32 -9.05 -2.13
N THR A 330 -11.32 -9.38 -0.85
CA THR A 330 -12.51 -9.75 -0.07
C THR A 330 -12.68 -8.86 1.17
N GLN A 331 -11.99 -9.18 2.25
CA GLN A 331 -12.15 -8.53 3.55
C GLN A 331 -11.74 -7.04 3.53
N LEU A 332 -10.69 -6.67 2.77
CA LEU A 332 -10.24 -5.30 2.67
C LEU A 332 -11.11 -4.49 1.68
N PHE A 333 -11.52 -5.11 0.58
CA PHE A 333 -12.50 -4.56 -0.35
C PHE A 333 -13.82 -4.23 0.38
N SER A 334 -14.33 -5.16 1.18
CA SER A 334 -15.60 -5.01 1.90
C SER A 334 -15.60 -3.90 2.97
N LYS A 335 -14.42 -3.47 3.46
CA LYS A 335 -14.31 -2.40 4.47
C LYS A 335 -14.96 -1.08 4.02
N VAL A 336 -14.92 -0.79 2.73
CA VAL A 336 -15.44 0.44 2.13
C VAL A 336 -16.44 0.19 1.01
N LEU A 337 -17.07 -1.00 0.99
CA LEU A 337 -17.96 -1.47 -0.07
C LEU A 337 -19.06 -0.45 -0.43
N THR A 338 -19.66 0.20 0.57
CA THR A 338 -20.74 1.18 0.37
C THR A 338 -20.24 2.63 0.25
N GLY A 339 -18.91 2.83 0.27
CA GLY A 339 -18.33 4.16 0.14
C GLY A 339 -18.88 5.13 1.17
N VAL A 340 -19.12 6.35 0.74
CA VAL A 340 -19.68 7.46 1.53
C VAL A 340 -21.23 7.49 1.54
N TYR A 341 -21.87 6.42 1.04
CA TYR A 341 -23.30 6.41 0.78
C TYR A 341 -24.10 5.65 1.82
N ASP A 342 -25.31 6.16 2.10
CA ASP A 342 -26.30 5.57 2.99
C ASP A 342 -27.03 4.41 2.29
N ILE A 343 -26.30 3.29 2.12
CA ILE A 343 -26.79 2.08 1.45
C ILE A 343 -27.17 1.07 2.54
N PRO A 344 -28.47 0.76 2.71
CA PRO A 344 -28.93 -0.09 3.79
C PRO A 344 -28.60 -1.57 3.62
N LEU A 345 -28.46 -2.04 2.39
CA LEU A 345 -28.24 -3.44 2.08
C LEU A 345 -27.13 -3.62 1.03
N ALA A 346 -26.14 -4.46 1.30
CA ALA A 346 -25.07 -4.74 0.37
C ALA A 346 -24.70 -6.23 0.33
N TYR A 347 -24.30 -6.68 -0.85
CA TYR A 347 -23.79 -8.02 -1.12
C TYR A 347 -22.48 -7.92 -1.90
N LEU A 348 -21.52 -8.73 -1.55
CA LEU A 348 -20.26 -8.88 -2.28
C LEU A 348 -19.93 -10.36 -2.41
N GLN A 349 -19.76 -10.83 -3.64
CA GLN A 349 -19.18 -12.12 -3.97
C GLN A 349 -17.87 -11.92 -4.72
N VAL A 350 -16.85 -12.68 -4.35
CA VAL A 350 -15.55 -12.68 -5.02
C VAL A 350 -15.11 -14.10 -5.29
N THR A 351 -14.87 -14.39 -6.57
CA THR A 351 -14.26 -15.63 -7.04
C THR A 351 -12.83 -15.35 -7.47
N GLY A 352 -11.84 -15.86 -6.73
CA GLY A 352 -10.43 -15.77 -7.08
C GLY A 352 -10.07 -16.81 -8.14
N ILE A 353 -9.30 -16.42 -9.16
CA ILE A 353 -8.91 -17.28 -10.29
C ILE A 353 -7.39 -17.36 -10.40
N TYR A 354 -6.87 -18.56 -10.50
CA TYR A 354 -5.45 -18.79 -10.84
C TYR A 354 -5.22 -18.63 -12.35
N THR A 355 -4.15 -17.91 -12.70
CA THR A 355 -3.71 -17.73 -14.09
C THR A 355 -2.21 -17.88 -14.22
N ASN A 356 -1.69 -18.12 -15.42
CA ASN A 356 -0.24 -18.22 -15.70
C ASN A 356 0.44 -16.84 -15.74
N THR A 357 0.26 -16.05 -14.69
CA THR A 357 0.84 -14.71 -14.50
C THR A 357 1.53 -14.60 -13.13
N THR A 358 2.30 -13.54 -12.89
CA THR A 358 2.83 -13.26 -11.54
C THR A 358 1.68 -13.15 -10.53
N GLN A 359 1.97 -13.34 -9.25
CA GLN A 359 0.97 -13.19 -8.20
C GLN A 359 0.47 -11.75 -8.10
N VAL A 360 -0.79 -11.59 -7.65
CA VAL A 360 -1.33 -10.32 -7.21
C VAL A 360 -1.15 -10.21 -5.70
N ASP A 361 -0.80 -9.02 -5.20
CA ASP A 361 -0.76 -8.72 -3.77
C ASP A 361 -0.95 -7.22 -3.54
N ALA A 362 -0.50 -6.70 -2.39
CA ALA A 362 -0.71 -5.32 -2.01
C ALA A 362 -0.09 -4.32 -3.00
N TYR A 363 -0.95 -3.45 -3.50
CA TYR A 363 -0.58 -2.20 -4.15
C TYR A 363 -1.37 -1.07 -3.50
N ARG A 364 -0.78 0.08 -3.33
CA ARG A 364 -1.25 1.27 -2.58
C ARG A 364 -2.77 1.37 -2.51
N GLY A 365 -3.33 1.15 -1.33
CA GLY A 365 -4.76 1.09 -1.04
C GLY A 365 -5.34 -0.32 -0.83
N ALA A 366 -4.83 -1.36 -1.49
CA ALA A 366 -5.10 -2.78 -1.25
C ALA A 366 -6.58 -3.12 -0.95
N GLY A 367 -7.41 -3.28 -1.98
CA GLY A 367 -8.85 -3.59 -1.91
C GLY A 367 -9.75 -2.37 -1.84
N ARG A 368 -9.31 -1.27 -1.22
CA ARG A 368 -10.12 -0.03 -1.09
C ARG A 368 -10.20 0.77 -2.39
N PRO A 369 -9.11 0.96 -3.17
CA PRO A 369 -9.21 1.57 -4.50
C PRO A 369 -10.11 0.79 -5.44
N GLU A 370 -10.02 -0.54 -5.42
CA GLU A 370 -10.85 -1.45 -6.22
C GLU A 370 -12.32 -1.29 -5.88
N ALA A 371 -12.68 -1.29 -4.58
CA ALA A 371 -14.04 -1.12 -4.10
C ALA A 371 -14.63 0.24 -4.50
N ILE A 372 -13.89 1.32 -4.25
CA ILE A 372 -14.34 2.69 -4.55
C ILE A 372 -14.40 2.91 -6.07
N TYR A 373 -13.45 2.37 -6.84
CA TYR A 373 -13.49 2.47 -8.29
C TYR A 373 -14.77 1.84 -8.84
N VAL A 374 -15.09 0.62 -8.44
CA VAL A 374 -16.30 -0.09 -8.90
C VAL A 374 -17.57 0.67 -8.50
N LEU A 375 -17.67 1.13 -7.25
CA LEU A 375 -18.85 1.85 -6.76
C LEU A 375 -19.03 3.20 -7.46
N GLU A 376 -17.97 4.00 -7.56
CA GLU A 376 -18.03 5.36 -8.12
C GLU A 376 -18.28 5.36 -9.64
N ARG A 377 -17.77 4.32 -10.34
CA ARG A 377 -18.10 4.07 -11.75
C ARG A 377 -19.56 3.67 -11.91
N ALA A 378 -20.06 2.75 -11.07
CA ALA A 378 -21.45 2.32 -11.11
C ALA A 378 -22.42 3.48 -10.85
N ILE A 379 -22.14 4.36 -9.90
CA ILE A 379 -22.95 5.55 -9.60
C ILE A 379 -22.93 6.53 -10.77
N ASP A 380 -21.78 6.78 -11.39
CA ASP A 380 -21.68 7.66 -12.57
C ASP A 380 -22.48 7.12 -13.76
N TYR A 381 -22.35 5.83 -14.05
CA TYR A 381 -23.15 5.17 -15.08
C TYR A 381 -24.65 5.19 -14.77
N ALA A 382 -25.02 4.98 -13.50
CA ALA A 382 -26.43 5.03 -13.09
C ALA A 382 -27.00 6.44 -13.28
N ALA A 383 -26.29 7.49 -12.89
CA ALA A 383 -26.71 8.87 -13.09
C ALA A 383 -26.97 9.17 -14.58
N ARG A 384 -26.03 8.78 -15.46
CA ARG A 384 -26.17 8.94 -16.92
C ARG A 384 -27.33 8.13 -17.49
N SER A 385 -27.53 6.90 -17.04
CA SER A 385 -28.64 6.02 -17.49
C SER A 385 -30.00 6.55 -17.03
N LEU A 386 -30.06 7.19 -15.87
CA LEU A 386 -31.30 7.80 -15.33
C LEU A 386 -31.53 9.23 -15.85
N GLY A 387 -30.56 9.82 -16.56
CA GLY A 387 -30.66 11.19 -17.07
C GLY A 387 -30.59 12.24 -15.95
N VAL A 388 -29.89 11.98 -14.86
CA VAL A 388 -29.72 12.88 -13.74
C VAL A 388 -28.25 13.30 -13.59
N ASP A 389 -28.04 14.45 -12.95
CA ASP A 389 -26.69 14.94 -12.69
C ASP A 389 -25.92 14.00 -11.74
N PRO A 390 -24.68 13.58 -12.08
CA PRO A 390 -23.90 12.69 -11.23
C PRO A 390 -23.55 13.27 -9.86
N TRP A 391 -23.45 14.58 -9.75
CA TRP A 391 -23.18 15.28 -8.48
C TRP A 391 -24.42 15.23 -7.58
N ASP A 392 -25.61 15.48 -8.16
CA ASP A 392 -26.89 15.44 -7.46
C ASP A 392 -27.22 14.02 -6.98
N LEU A 393 -26.97 13.00 -7.81
CA LEU A 393 -27.23 11.61 -7.40
C LEU A 393 -26.39 11.21 -6.19
N ARG A 394 -25.11 11.61 -6.15
CA ARG A 394 -24.21 11.37 -5.01
C ARG A 394 -24.72 12.07 -3.76
N ARG A 395 -24.99 13.36 -3.87
CA ARG A 395 -25.48 14.21 -2.76
C ARG A 395 -26.77 13.68 -2.11
N ARG A 396 -27.69 13.16 -2.92
CA ARG A 396 -28.96 12.54 -2.46
C ARG A 396 -28.71 11.30 -1.59
N ASN A 397 -27.60 10.60 -1.82
CA ASN A 397 -27.33 9.30 -1.22
C ASN A 397 -26.22 9.33 -0.16
N PHE A 398 -25.59 10.47 0.15
CA PHE A 398 -24.59 10.55 1.21
C PHE A 398 -25.16 10.17 2.58
N ILE A 399 -24.32 9.57 3.41
CA ILE A 399 -24.59 9.36 4.82
C ILE A 399 -24.75 10.73 5.49
N PRO A 400 -25.90 11.03 6.11
CA PRO A 400 -26.12 12.32 6.79
C PRO A 400 -25.25 12.42 8.05
N VAL A 401 -24.76 13.65 8.35
CA VAL A 401 -23.89 13.92 9.52
C VAL A 401 -24.50 13.44 10.84
N ASN A 402 -25.83 13.54 11.00
CA ASN A 402 -26.54 13.12 12.21
C ASN A 402 -26.67 11.59 12.40
N LYS A 403 -26.19 10.78 11.44
CA LYS A 403 -26.17 9.31 11.56
C LYS A 403 -24.85 8.77 12.13
N PHE A 404 -23.83 9.61 12.30
CA PHE A 404 -22.56 9.16 12.85
C PHE A 404 -22.62 8.97 14.38
N PRO A 405 -21.91 7.95 14.95
CA PRO A 405 -21.17 6.91 14.24
C PRO A 405 -22.09 6.01 13.41
N TYR A 406 -21.72 5.77 12.14
CA TYR A 406 -22.55 5.08 11.15
C TYR A 406 -22.10 3.63 10.94
N LYS A 407 -23.02 2.68 11.16
CA LYS A 407 -22.78 1.27 10.89
C LYS A 407 -23.19 0.92 9.46
N THR A 408 -22.23 0.58 8.62
CA THR A 408 -22.43 0.20 7.22
C THR A 408 -23.11 -1.16 7.06
N ALA A 409 -23.62 -1.44 5.86
CA ALA A 409 -24.16 -2.76 5.49
C ALA A 409 -23.07 -3.88 5.58
N SER A 410 -21.80 -3.55 5.40
CA SER A 410 -20.66 -4.47 5.62
C SER A 410 -20.24 -4.59 7.09
N LYS A 411 -21.02 -4.05 8.03
CA LYS A 411 -20.84 -4.09 9.50
C LYS A 411 -19.58 -3.36 10.01
N VAL A 412 -19.02 -2.46 9.21
CA VAL A 412 -17.96 -1.53 9.62
C VAL A 412 -18.61 -0.29 10.22
N THR A 413 -18.03 0.28 11.27
CA THR A 413 -18.51 1.51 11.88
C THR A 413 -17.63 2.67 11.48
N TYR A 414 -18.19 3.65 10.74
CA TYR A 414 -17.51 4.91 10.44
C TYR A 414 -17.70 5.85 11.64
N ASP A 415 -16.61 6.39 12.14
CA ASP A 415 -16.63 7.20 13.36
C ASP A 415 -17.24 8.60 13.14
N VAL A 416 -16.79 9.30 12.10
CA VAL A 416 -17.22 10.67 11.75
C VAL A 416 -17.17 10.90 10.23
N GLY A 417 -17.89 11.90 9.75
CA GLY A 417 -17.81 12.36 8.36
C GLY A 417 -18.79 13.53 8.07
N ASP A 418 -18.41 14.37 7.11
CA ASP A 418 -19.29 15.41 6.54
C ASP A 418 -19.06 15.50 5.02
N PHE A 419 -19.63 14.55 4.31
CA PHE A 419 -19.40 14.38 2.87
C PHE A 419 -19.98 15.51 2.04
N ASN A 420 -21.06 16.17 2.50
CA ASN A 420 -21.60 17.34 1.84
C ASN A 420 -20.64 18.53 1.92
N LYS A 421 -20.03 18.78 3.08
CA LYS A 421 -19.05 19.86 3.26
C LYS A 421 -17.83 19.66 2.39
N VAL A 422 -17.35 18.42 2.28
CA VAL A 422 -16.22 18.05 1.41
C VAL A 422 -16.57 18.27 -0.07
N LEU A 423 -17.77 17.83 -0.50
CA LEU A 423 -18.21 18.01 -1.88
C LEU A 423 -18.46 19.50 -2.21
N ASP A 424 -19.05 20.28 -1.29
CA ASP A 424 -19.28 21.71 -1.52
C ASP A 424 -17.97 22.46 -1.72
N ALA A 425 -16.94 22.16 -0.92
CA ALA A 425 -15.62 22.73 -1.09
C ALA A 425 -14.96 22.29 -2.43
N ALA A 426 -15.19 21.06 -2.89
CA ALA A 426 -14.71 20.60 -4.18
C ALA A 426 -15.41 21.28 -5.35
N VAL A 427 -16.72 21.50 -5.28
CA VAL A 427 -17.53 22.26 -6.26
C VAL A 427 -17.04 23.69 -6.37
N GLU A 428 -16.83 24.37 -5.26
CA GLU A 428 -16.31 25.72 -5.22
C GLU A 428 -14.90 25.80 -5.84
N LYS A 429 -14.00 24.93 -5.37
CA LYS A 429 -12.60 24.95 -5.79
C LYS A 429 -12.41 24.60 -7.27
N CYS A 430 -13.18 23.65 -7.81
CA CYS A 430 -13.12 23.31 -9.24
C CYS A 430 -13.87 24.33 -10.12
N GLY A 431 -14.63 25.25 -9.55
CA GLY A 431 -15.44 26.22 -10.30
C GLY A 431 -16.38 25.52 -11.28
N LEU A 432 -17.24 24.65 -10.74
CA LEU A 432 -18.14 23.79 -11.51
C LEU A 432 -19.04 24.63 -12.42
N ASP A 433 -19.54 25.78 -11.96
CA ASP A 433 -20.42 26.70 -12.71
C ASP A 433 -19.79 27.20 -14.02
N ASP A 434 -18.46 27.33 -14.05
CA ASP A 434 -17.73 27.77 -15.26
C ASP A 434 -17.30 26.58 -16.17
N PHE A 435 -17.63 25.36 -15.83
CA PHE A 435 -17.16 24.18 -16.59
C PHE A 435 -17.66 24.17 -18.03
N GLU A 436 -18.92 24.49 -18.28
CA GLU A 436 -19.47 24.55 -19.63
C GLU A 436 -18.77 25.59 -20.53
N LYS A 437 -18.34 26.70 -19.96
CA LYS A 437 -17.52 27.69 -20.68
C LYS A 437 -16.15 27.11 -21.08
N ARG A 438 -15.52 26.35 -20.16
CA ARG A 438 -14.25 25.67 -20.44
C ARG A 438 -14.44 24.56 -21.50
N ARG A 439 -15.55 23.82 -21.48
CA ARG A 439 -15.91 22.80 -22.47
C ARG A 439 -16.05 23.42 -23.86
N LEU A 440 -16.80 24.53 -23.99
CA LEU A 440 -16.94 25.28 -25.25
C LEU A 440 -15.60 25.81 -25.78
N GLN A 441 -14.71 26.25 -24.92
CA GLN A 441 -13.36 26.67 -25.31
C GLN A 441 -12.54 25.50 -25.89
N SER A 442 -12.62 24.32 -25.32
CA SER A 442 -11.96 23.12 -25.86
C SER A 442 -12.59 22.69 -27.20
N ALA A 443 -13.92 22.71 -27.29
CA ALA A 443 -14.64 22.41 -28.52
C ALA A 443 -14.25 23.38 -29.68
N SER A 444 -14.04 24.67 -29.39
CA SER A 444 -13.58 25.64 -30.40
C SER A 444 -12.19 25.32 -30.97
N LYS A 445 -11.41 24.46 -30.26
CA LYS A 445 -10.09 23.95 -30.68
C LYS A 445 -10.17 22.52 -31.25
N GLY A 446 -11.38 21.97 -31.46
CA GLY A 446 -11.59 20.60 -31.92
C GLY A 446 -11.29 19.53 -30.89
N LYS A 447 -11.28 19.88 -29.59
CA LYS A 447 -11.05 18.93 -28.49
C LYS A 447 -12.34 18.63 -27.76
N LEU A 448 -12.46 17.39 -27.22
CA LEU A 448 -13.52 17.02 -26.27
C LEU A 448 -13.02 17.35 -24.86
N ARG A 449 -13.92 17.84 -24.01
CA ARG A 449 -13.58 18.10 -22.60
C ARG A 449 -14.62 17.46 -21.69
N GLY A 450 -14.16 16.74 -20.68
CA GLY A 450 -15.00 16.15 -19.67
C GLY A 450 -14.56 16.46 -18.24
N ILE A 451 -15.53 16.38 -17.33
CA ILE A 451 -15.32 16.53 -15.90
C ILE A 451 -15.80 15.26 -15.18
N GLY A 452 -15.03 14.79 -14.20
CA GLY A 452 -15.36 13.62 -13.40
C GLY A 452 -15.12 13.81 -11.93
N LEU A 453 -15.98 13.20 -11.13
CA LEU A 453 -15.97 13.24 -9.68
C LEU A 453 -15.77 11.83 -9.11
N CYS A 454 -15.02 11.73 -8.02
CA CYS A 454 -14.99 10.59 -7.11
C CYS A 454 -15.16 11.08 -5.68
N CYS A 455 -16.18 10.55 -4.97
CA CYS A 455 -16.35 10.75 -3.53
C CYS A 455 -15.92 9.46 -2.82
N TYR A 456 -14.76 9.47 -2.19
CA TYR A 456 -14.20 8.25 -1.60
C TYR A 456 -14.17 8.28 -0.06
N ILE A 457 -14.07 7.10 0.51
CA ILE A 457 -13.69 6.86 1.90
C ILE A 457 -12.64 5.76 1.92
N GLU A 458 -11.71 5.88 2.85
CA GLU A 458 -10.68 4.88 3.14
C GLU A 458 -10.84 4.40 4.58
N SER A 459 -10.35 3.20 4.87
CA SER A 459 -10.17 2.66 6.22
C SER A 459 -8.69 2.47 6.47
N ILE A 460 -8.16 2.96 7.60
CA ILE A 460 -6.82 2.54 8.01
C ILE A 460 -6.82 1.02 8.26
N LEU A 461 -5.69 0.37 8.00
CA LEU A 461 -5.54 -1.09 8.13
C LEU A 461 -4.28 -1.46 8.91
N GLY A 462 -4.08 -2.76 9.14
CA GLY A 462 -2.92 -3.30 9.83
C GLY A 462 -3.09 -3.37 11.34
N SER A 463 -1.99 -3.59 12.08
CA SER A 463 -2.02 -3.67 13.54
C SER A 463 -2.47 -2.35 14.17
N PRO A 464 -3.46 -2.35 15.08
CA PRO A 464 -3.86 -1.14 15.80
C PRO A 464 -2.88 -0.74 16.90
N THR A 465 -1.86 -1.55 17.15
CA THR A 465 -0.89 -1.35 18.24
C THR A 465 0.47 -0.94 17.69
N GLU A 466 1.08 0.04 18.34
CA GLU A 466 2.49 0.38 18.20
C GLU A 466 3.16 0.67 19.54
N THR A 467 4.49 0.66 19.52
CA THR A 467 5.34 0.98 20.66
C THR A 467 6.25 2.15 20.31
N SER A 468 6.36 3.09 21.23
CA SER A 468 7.37 4.14 21.22
C SER A 468 8.31 3.95 22.42
N ARG A 469 9.60 4.12 22.20
CA ARG A 469 10.62 4.16 23.25
C ARG A 469 11.45 5.41 23.09
N VAL A 470 11.77 6.06 24.18
CA VAL A 470 12.66 7.22 24.21
C VAL A 470 13.88 6.91 25.08
N CYS A 471 15.05 7.29 24.58
CA CYS A 471 16.30 7.23 25.34
C CYS A 471 16.96 8.61 25.37
N PHE A 472 17.21 9.15 26.57
CA PHE A 472 17.90 10.42 26.78
C PHE A 472 19.39 10.18 26.88
N ASN A 473 20.14 10.61 25.87
CA ASN A 473 21.57 10.35 25.77
C ASN A 473 22.41 11.31 26.60
N VAL A 474 23.66 10.92 26.89
CA VAL A 474 24.62 11.74 27.68
C VAL A 474 25.02 13.01 26.92
N ASP A 475 24.98 12.98 25.59
CA ASP A 475 25.31 14.12 24.74
C ASP A 475 24.15 15.14 24.59
N GLY A 476 23.06 14.93 25.34
CA GLY A 476 21.86 15.77 25.31
C GLY A 476 20.91 15.48 24.18
N THR A 477 21.23 14.53 23.29
CA THR A 477 20.32 14.08 22.23
C THR A 477 19.26 13.10 22.77
N VAL A 478 18.16 12.97 22.05
CA VAL A 478 17.02 12.13 22.42
C VAL A 478 16.72 11.17 21.27
N ASP A 479 16.88 9.87 21.51
CA ASP A 479 16.53 8.86 20.52
C ASP A 479 15.07 8.43 20.71
N LEU A 480 14.26 8.59 19.66
CA LEU A 480 12.88 8.10 19.57
C LEU A 480 12.85 6.84 18.69
N PHE A 481 12.62 5.69 19.31
CA PHE A 481 12.51 4.42 18.61
C PHE A 481 11.06 4.17 18.22
N VAL A 482 10.84 3.83 16.95
CA VAL A 482 9.50 3.66 16.34
C VAL A 482 9.42 2.34 15.58
N GLY A 483 8.26 1.68 15.65
CA GLY A 483 8.02 0.38 15.01
C GLY A 483 7.59 0.46 13.54
N THR A 484 7.29 1.65 13.05
CA THR A 484 6.94 1.89 11.64
C THR A 484 8.19 2.19 10.83
N GLN A 485 8.13 1.94 9.50
CA GLN A 485 9.27 2.10 8.59
C GLN A 485 9.03 3.22 7.57
N SER A 486 9.99 4.12 7.39
CA SER A 486 9.95 5.10 6.30
C SER A 486 10.31 4.45 4.96
N ASN A 487 9.55 4.77 3.93
CA ASN A 487 9.81 4.42 2.53
C ASN A 487 9.88 5.68 1.65
N GLY A 488 10.19 6.84 2.28
CA GLY A 488 10.25 8.15 1.67
C GLY A 488 9.16 9.13 2.09
N GLN A 489 8.21 8.71 2.97
CA GLN A 489 7.07 9.54 3.39
C GLN A 489 7.36 10.51 4.57
N GLY A 490 8.62 10.63 5.01
CA GLY A 490 9.01 11.67 5.96
C GLY A 490 8.79 11.33 7.43
N HIS A 491 8.93 10.06 7.82
CA HIS A 491 8.72 9.62 9.22
C HIS A 491 9.67 10.30 10.21
N GLU A 492 10.94 10.50 9.85
CA GLU A 492 11.90 11.17 10.74
C GLU A 492 11.47 12.60 11.06
N THR A 493 10.90 13.29 10.08
CA THR A 493 10.37 14.64 10.26
C THR A 493 9.13 14.65 11.13
N VAL A 494 8.08 13.89 10.75
CA VAL A 494 6.78 14.00 11.42
C VAL A 494 6.80 13.46 12.84
N TYR A 495 7.60 12.43 13.16
CA TYR A 495 7.69 11.89 14.52
C TYR A 495 8.53 12.79 15.43
N ALA A 496 9.62 13.38 14.92
CA ALA A 496 10.39 14.37 15.68
C ALA A 496 9.56 15.63 15.94
N GLN A 497 8.81 16.11 14.92
CA GLN A 497 7.88 17.23 15.03
C GLN A 497 6.81 16.97 16.10
N TYR A 498 6.20 15.78 16.11
CA TYR A 498 5.17 15.44 17.07
C TYR A 498 5.71 15.28 18.50
N LEU A 499 6.84 14.61 18.69
CA LEU A 499 7.47 14.49 20.00
C LEU A 499 7.84 15.86 20.54
N SER A 500 8.41 16.74 19.71
CA SER A 500 8.75 18.12 20.08
C SER A 500 7.50 18.91 20.53
N ASP A 501 6.41 18.84 19.76
CA ASP A 501 5.14 19.51 20.10
C ASP A 501 4.57 19.07 21.45
N GLN A 502 4.67 17.77 21.76
CA GLN A 502 4.07 17.21 22.96
C GLN A 502 4.96 17.34 24.22
N SER A 503 6.26 17.49 24.07
CA SER A 503 7.23 17.43 25.17
C SER A 503 7.99 18.72 25.42
N GLY A 504 8.03 19.64 24.44
CA GLY A 504 8.89 20.84 24.48
C GLY A 504 10.37 20.57 24.17
N ILE A 505 10.75 19.34 23.86
CA ILE A 505 12.12 19.01 23.43
C ILE A 505 12.37 19.65 22.06
N SER A 506 13.53 20.33 21.89
CA SER A 506 13.91 20.86 20.58
C SER A 506 13.98 19.76 19.53
N VAL A 507 13.36 19.98 18.37
CA VAL A 507 13.38 19.04 17.26
C VAL A 507 14.79 18.64 16.84
N ASP A 508 15.77 19.54 16.98
CA ASP A 508 17.17 19.31 16.59
C ASP A 508 17.87 18.30 17.49
N LEU A 509 17.37 18.08 18.71
CA LEU A 509 17.88 17.06 19.62
C LEU A 509 17.29 15.69 19.38
N ILE A 510 16.19 15.58 18.62
CA ILE A 510 15.46 14.33 18.44
C ILE A 510 16.01 13.57 17.22
N ARG A 511 16.43 12.33 17.45
CA ARG A 511 16.80 11.36 16.41
C ARG A 511 15.76 10.24 16.37
N VAL A 512 15.16 10.02 15.22
CA VAL A 512 14.19 8.92 15.02
C VAL A 512 14.93 7.67 14.59
N ILE A 513 14.79 6.60 15.37
CA ILE A 513 15.40 5.29 15.14
C ILE A 513 14.33 4.31 14.67
N GLN A 514 14.51 3.74 13.48
CA GLN A 514 13.60 2.80 12.83
C GLN A 514 14.39 1.73 12.07
N GLY A 515 13.73 0.69 11.60
CA GLY A 515 14.30 -0.25 10.64
C GLY A 515 15.43 -1.14 11.17
N ASP A 516 15.48 -1.43 12.47
CA ASP A 516 16.47 -2.35 13.05
C ASP A 516 15.83 -3.17 14.18
N SER A 517 15.66 -4.47 13.96
CA SER A 517 14.99 -5.37 14.91
C SER A 517 15.71 -5.57 16.23
N ASP A 518 16.99 -5.17 16.34
CA ASP A 518 17.73 -5.21 17.59
C ASP A 518 17.56 -3.91 18.39
N LYS A 519 17.19 -2.81 17.73
CA LYS A 519 17.02 -1.49 18.38
C LYS A 519 15.57 -1.20 18.73
N ILE A 520 14.63 -1.51 17.82
CA ILE A 520 13.22 -1.27 18.07
C ILE A 520 12.58 -2.49 18.74
N PRO A 521 11.82 -2.31 19.84
CA PRO A 521 11.34 -3.44 20.64
C PRO A 521 10.30 -4.31 19.92
N THR A 522 9.48 -3.69 19.06
CA THR A 522 8.46 -4.32 18.22
C THR A 522 8.00 -3.33 17.16
N GLY A 523 7.22 -3.78 16.16
CA GLY A 523 6.63 -2.87 15.18
C GLY A 523 5.85 -3.57 14.09
N GLY A 524 4.73 -2.95 13.71
CA GLY A 524 3.86 -3.43 12.63
C GLY A 524 4.31 -3.00 11.22
N GLY A 525 5.43 -2.27 11.11
CA GLY A 525 5.88 -1.73 9.83
C GLY A 525 4.93 -0.66 9.26
N THR A 526 5.05 -0.38 7.97
CA THR A 526 4.24 0.61 7.25
C THR A 526 3.37 -0.05 6.18
N GLY A 527 2.07 0.21 6.25
CA GLY A 527 1.04 -0.23 5.30
C GLY A 527 -0.34 0.15 5.81
N GLY A 528 -1.33 0.27 4.92
CA GLY A 528 -2.71 0.55 5.32
C GLY A 528 -2.95 1.92 5.94
N SER A 529 -2.21 2.94 5.58
CA SER A 529 -2.34 4.35 6.01
C SER A 529 -2.30 4.57 7.52
N ARG A 530 -1.74 3.61 8.31
CA ARG A 530 -1.78 3.59 9.77
C ARG A 530 -0.64 4.34 10.48
N SER A 531 0.51 4.50 9.81
CA SER A 531 1.77 4.86 10.46
C SER A 531 1.67 6.12 11.33
N ALA A 532 1.17 7.22 10.79
CA ALA A 532 1.09 8.48 11.53
C ALA A 532 0.10 8.40 12.71
N THR A 533 -1.07 7.77 12.52
CA THR A 533 -2.11 7.69 13.56
C THR A 533 -1.70 6.78 14.72
N VAL A 534 -1.25 5.56 14.42
CA VAL A 534 -0.95 4.55 15.46
C VAL A 534 0.37 4.88 16.17
N GLN A 535 1.43 5.25 15.43
CA GLN A 535 2.72 5.59 16.03
C GLN A 535 2.65 6.85 16.90
N ASN A 536 1.96 7.91 16.44
CA ASN A 536 1.84 9.11 17.25
C ASN A 536 0.91 8.93 18.46
N THR A 537 -0.07 8.02 18.42
CA THR A 537 -0.84 7.63 19.60
C THR A 537 0.07 6.96 20.64
N ALA A 538 0.97 6.08 20.22
CA ALA A 538 1.96 5.48 21.12
C ALA A 538 2.94 6.54 21.68
N THR A 539 3.39 7.50 20.84
CA THR A 539 4.25 8.61 21.27
C THR A 539 3.54 9.52 22.26
N LEU A 540 2.25 9.81 22.06
CA LEU A 540 1.44 10.58 23.03
C LEU A 540 1.34 9.87 24.39
N ALA A 541 1.08 8.55 24.36
CA ALA A 541 1.05 7.73 25.57
C ALA A 541 2.41 7.72 26.29
N LEU A 542 3.50 7.61 25.53
CA LEU A 542 4.86 7.68 26.04
C LEU A 542 5.13 9.03 26.75
N VAL A 543 4.80 10.16 26.10
CA VAL A 543 5.00 11.50 26.69
C VAL A 543 4.20 11.68 27.98
N ARG A 544 2.97 11.17 28.02
CA ARG A 544 2.15 11.16 29.26
C ARG A 544 2.87 10.38 30.38
N THR A 545 3.36 9.17 30.07
CA THR A 545 4.12 8.35 31.03
C THR A 545 5.37 9.05 31.52
N ILE A 546 6.10 9.76 30.65
CA ILE A 546 7.28 10.56 31.03
C ILE A 546 6.87 11.67 32.01
N LYS A 547 5.84 12.44 31.67
CA LYS A 547 5.34 13.53 32.52
C LYS A 547 4.94 13.04 33.91
N ASP A 548 4.18 11.95 33.98
CA ASP A 548 3.73 11.37 35.25
C ASP A 548 4.92 10.90 36.11
N ARG A 549 5.89 10.19 35.52
CA ARG A 549 7.09 9.73 36.22
C ARG A 549 7.97 10.88 36.68
N TYR A 550 8.10 11.93 35.86
CA TYR A 550 8.91 13.10 36.19
C TYR A 550 8.26 13.97 37.26
N CYS A 551 6.95 14.12 37.28
CA CYS A 551 6.21 14.76 38.38
C CYS A 551 6.43 14.02 39.68
N ALA A 552 6.35 12.69 39.70
CA ALA A 552 6.58 11.87 40.87
C ALA A 552 8.04 12.01 41.37
N PHE A 553 9.03 11.94 40.47
CA PHE A 553 10.45 12.11 40.78
C PHE A 553 10.74 13.50 41.38
N LEU A 554 10.25 14.56 40.76
CA LEU A 554 10.44 15.93 41.25
C LEU A 554 9.77 16.16 42.60
N ALA A 555 8.60 15.56 42.85
CA ALA A 555 7.93 15.62 44.15
C ALA A 555 8.77 14.98 45.23
N GLU A 556 9.34 13.80 44.97
CA GLU A 556 10.27 13.11 45.90
C GLU A 556 11.54 13.92 46.16
N GLN A 557 12.20 14.41 45.11
CA GLN A 557 13.45 15.19 45.23
C GLN A 557 13.25 16.50 46.01
N ASN A 558 12.06 17.08 45.95
CA ASN A 558 11.76 18.35 46.63
C ASN A 558 10.96 18.16 47.93
N ASN A 559 10.65 16.92 48.32
CA ASN A 559 9.88 16.55 49.50
C ASN A 559 8.52 17.28 49.56
N VAL A 560 7.79 17.25 48.42
CA VAL A 560 6.43 17.82 48.27
C VAL A 560 5.45 16.75 47.81
N GLU A 561 4.15 17.02 47.96
CA GLU A 561 3.12 16.13 47.39
C GLU A 561 3.15 16.16 45.85
N ILE A 562 2.86 15.03 45.18
CA ILE A 562 2.88 14.93 43.73
C ILE A 562 1.93 15.93 43.07
N THR A 563 0.82 16.27 43.73
CA THR A 563 -0.17 17.25 43.24
C THR A 563 0.36 18.68 43.21
N SER A 564 1.48 18.96 43.88
CA SER A 564 2.18 20.25 43.85
C SER A 564 3.14 20.37 42.66
N VAL A 565 3.32 19.32 41.88
CA VAL A 565 4.16 19.35 40.66
C VAL A 565 3.27 19.29 39.43
N SER A 566 3.41 20.25 38.54
CA SER A 566 2.66 20.32 37.29
C SER A 566 3.61 20.41 36.08
N PHE A 567 3.15 19.94 34.93
CA PHE A 567 3.80 20.18 33.64
C PHE A 567 2.86 21.05 32.79
N ASP A 568 3.23 22.27 32.61
CA ASP A 568 2.48 23.26 31.84
C ASP A 568 3.44 24.14 31.04
N ASP A 569 3.01 24.57 29.87
CA ASP A 569 3.83 25.39 28.97
C ASP A 569 5.27 24.82 28.76
N GLU A 570 5.34 23.50 28.52
CA GLU A 570 6.59 22.73 28.23
C GLU A 570 7.59 22.65 29.38
N VAL A 571 7.21 23.05 30.57
CA VAL A 571 8.07 23.02 31.77
C VAL A 571 7.38 22.40 32.97
N PHE A 572 8.18 21.81 33.86
CA PHE A 572 7.75 21.39 35.18
C PHE A 572 7.83 22.58 36.14
N ARG A 573 6.80 22.72 36.99
CA ARG A 573 6.69 23.73 38.02
C ARG A 573 6.33 23.07 39.34
N ILE A 574 6.87 23.60 40.43
CA ILE A 574 6.61 23.15 41.80
C ILE A 574 5.91 24.29 42.53
N ASP A 575 4.71 24.07 43.09
CA ASP A 575 3.93 25.06 43.81
C ASP A 575 4.71 25.61 44.99
N GLY A 576 4.74 26.93 45.14
CA GLY A 576 5.48 27.62 46.17
C GLY A 576 7.01 27.68 45.99
N SER A 577 7.52 27.24 44.84
CA SER A 577 8.90 27.30 44.44
C SER A 577 9.12 28.15 43.18
N ASN A 578 10.35 28.65 43.02
CA ASN A 578 10.78 29.29 41.76
C ASN A 578 11.42 28.30 40.79
N VAL A 579 11.32 27.01 41.06
CA VAL A 579 11.90 25.96 40.20
C VAL A 579 11.04 25.86 38.95
N VAL A 580 11.66 26.04 37.76
CA VAL A 580 11.12 25.84 36.45
C VAL A 580 12.11 25.00 35.66
N MET A 581 11.73 23.83 35.23
CA MET A 581 12.62 22.86 34.57
C MET A 581 11.98 22.36 33.27
N SER A 582 12.75 22.37 32.21
CA SER A 582 12.37 21.64 30.97
C SER A 582 12.45 20.12 31.22
N LEU A 583 11.90 19.36 30.31
CA LEU A 583 11.99 17.89 30.36
C LEU A 583 13.46 17.42 30.34
N ILE A 584 14.33 18.09 29.57
CA ILE A 584 15.76 17.79 29.51
C ILE A 584 16.45 18.12 30.85
N ASP A 585 16.12 19.26 31.50
CA ASP A 585 16.69 19.59 32.81
C ASP A 585 16.36 18.51 33.85
N VAL A 586 15.16 17.93 33.81
CA VAL A 586 14.78 16.85 34.73
C VAL A 586 15.56 15.57 34.41
N THR A 587 15.87 15.27 33.16
CA THR A 587 16.73 14.12 32.80
C THR A 587 18.15 14.28 33.36
N ASP A 588 18.70 15.50 33.37
CA ASP A 588 20.02 15.76 33.88
C ASP A 588 20.07 15.58 35.40
N VAL A 589 19.02 16.02 36.12
CA VAL A 589 18.89 15.75 37.57
C VAL A 589 18.77 14.25 37.84
N ALA A 590 17.90 13.54 37.11
CA ALA A 590 17.72 12.09 37.24
C ALA A 590 19.04 11.33 37.02
N ARG A 591 19.80 11.74 36.01
CA ARG A 591 21.11 11.19 35.69
C ARG A 591 22.12 11.41 36.83
N ALA A 592 22.15 12.61 37.38
CA ALA A 592 23.05 12.98 38.45
C ALA A 592 22.83 12.18 39.75
N VAL A 593 21.59 11.78 40.03
CA VAL A 593 21.21 10.96 41.19
C VAL A 593 21.16 9.46 40.91
N GLY A 594 21.41 9.04 39.65
CA GLY A 594 21.47 7.63 39.27
C GLY A 594 20.12 6.97 38.96
N GLU A 595 19.06 7.75 38.73
CA GLU A 595 17.71 7.27 38.37
C GLU A 595 17.62 6.89 36.86
N VAL A 596 18.39 5.85 36.48
CA VAL A 596 18.51 5.41 35.09
C VAL A 596 17.17 4.99 34.45
N GLY A 597 16.21 4.54 35.26
CA GLY A 597 14.88 4.16 34.77
C GLY A 597 14.04 5.33 34.24
N LEU A 598 14.46 6.58 34.50
CA LEU A 598 13.85 7.78 33.95
C LEU A 598 14.46 8.22 32.59
N LEU A 599 15.60 7.62 32.23
CA LEU A 599 16.36 7.98 31.03
C LEU A 599 16.01 7.10 29.82
N ASP A 600 15.35 5.97 30.04
CA ASP A 600 14.94 5.03 29.01
C ASP A 600 13.52 4.53 29.32
N ILE A 601 12.56 4.99 28.55
CA ILE A 601 11.13 4.76 28.82
C ILE A 601 10.48 4.22 27.56
N THR A 602 9.73 3.14 27.72
CA THR A 602 8.99 2.48 26.66
C THR A 602 7.48 2.49 26.99
N GLN A 603 6.65 2.76 25.99
CA GLN A 603 5.19 2.73 26.11
C GLN A 603 4.57 2.23 24.83
N SER A 604 3.57 1.35 24.95
CA SER A 604 2.73 0.90 23.85
C SER A 604 1.34 1.53 23.95
N ALA A 605 0.70 1.70 22.80
CA ALA A 605 -0.70 2.08 22.72
C ALA A 605 -1.42 1.29 21.63
N THR A 606 -2.69 1.03 21.85
CA THR A 606 -3.58 0.34 20.90
C THR A 606 -4.75 1.26 20.60
N LEU A 607 -5.10 1.42 19.33
CA LEU A 607 -6.34 2.09 18.93
C LEU A 607 -7.52 1.15 19.16
N ASP A 608 -8.60 1.67 19.74
CA ASP A 608 -9.83 0.91 19.98
C ASP A 608 -10.62 0.72 18.68
N ASP A 609 -10.57 1.72 17.78
CA ASP A 609 -11.33 1.78 16.54
C ASP A 609 -10.47 2.26 15.35
N LEU A 610 -11.01 2.10 14.14
CA LEU A 610 -10.41 2.56 12.90
C LEU A 610 -10.82 4.01 12.59
N SER A 611 -9.92 4.79 12.01
CA SER A 611 -10.27 6.09 11.40
C SER A 611 -10.48 5.95 9.89
N PHE A 612 -11.31 6.85 9.35
CA PHE A 612 -11.79 6.80 7.98
C PHE A 612 -11.49 8.11 7.25
N PRO A 613 -10.29 8.27 6.64
CA PRO A 613 -10.03 9.39 5.74
C PRO A 613 -10.98 9.32 4.55
N ASN A 614 -11.40 10.50 4.06
CA ASN A 614 -12.35 10.59 2.95
C ASN A 614 -12.09 11.86 2.14
N GLY A 615 -12.70 11.96 0.96
CA GLY A 615 -12.48 13.12 0.11
C GLY A 615 -13.35 13.15 -1.13
N ALA A 616 -13.23 14.24 -1.88
CA ALA A 616 -13.79 14.45 -3.19
C ALA A 616 -12.68 14.89 -4.17
N HIS A 617 -12.43 14.05 -5.16
CA HIS A 617 -11.48 14.33 -6.23
C HIS A 617 -12.21 14.69 -7.52
N VAL A 618 -11.79 15.76 -8.18
CA VAL A 618 -12.36 16.24 -9.45
C VAL A 618 -11.27 16.31 -10.49
N ALA A 619 -11.46 15.59 -11.59
CA ALA A 619 -10.58 15.63 -12.75
C ALA A 619 -11.26 16.34 -13.93
N GLU A 620 -10.52 17.13 -14.69
CA GLU A 620 -10.90 17.59 -16.03
C GLU A 620 -9.92 17.03 -17.06
N VAL A 621 -10.46 16.46 -18.14
CA VAL A 621 -9.66 15.89 -19.23
C VAL A 621 -9.97 16.58 -20.54
N GLU A 622 -8.97 16.65 -21.43
CA GLU A 622 -9.15 16.97 -22.86
C GLU A 622 -8.73 15.79 -23.72
N ILE A 623 -9.51 15.49 -24.74
CA ILE A 623 -9.28 14.42 -25.71
C ILE A 623 -9.14 15.02 -27.12
N ASP A 624 -8.14 14.59 -27.85
CA ASP A 624 -8.05 14.79 -29.28
C ASP A 624 -8.82 13.67 -29.99
N PRO A 625 -9.99 13.96 -30.61
CA PRO A 625 -10.82 12.91 -31.21
C PRO A 625 -10.23 12.29 -32.48
N GLU A 626 -9.21 12.91 -33.09
CA GLU A 626 -8.54 12.37 -34.28
C GLU A 626 -7.50 11.31 -33.93
N THR A 627 -6.85 11.46 -32.77
CA THR A 627 -5.74 10.59 -32.33
C THR A 627 -6.08 9.75 -31.10
N GLY A 628 -7.13 10.13 -30.36
CA GLY A 628 -7.44 9.54 -29.05
C GLY A 628 -6.52 10.01 -27.93
N TYR A 629 -5.54 10.88 -28.23
CA TYR A 629 -4.64 11.41 -27.22
C TYR A 629 -5.39 12.23 -26.17
N SER A 630 -5.21 11.87 -24.92
CA SER A 630 -5.97 12.41 -23.79
C SER A 630 -5.01 12.94 -22.73
N VAL A 631 -5.35 14.08 -22.14
CA VAL A 631 -4.57 14.72 -21.07
C VAL A 631 -5.48 15.14 -19.93
N VAL A 632 -4.99 15.00 -18.69
CA VAL A 632 -5.65 15.60 -17.53
C VAL A 632 -5.20 17.04 -17.44
N VAL A 633 -6.12 17.98 -17.68
CA VAL A 633 -5.81 19.42 -17.78
C VAL A 633 -6.01 20.17 -16.47
N ARG A 634 -6.76 19.57 -15.53
CA ARG A 634 -6.98 20.11 -14.18
C ARG A 634 -7.29 18.99 -13.22
N TYR A 635 -6.81 19.09 -11.99
CA TYR A 635 -7.12 18.14 -10.95
C TYR A 635 -7.26 18.83 -9.59
N VAL A 636 -8.43 18.69 -8.96
CA VAL A 636 -8.76 19.30 -7.68
C VAL A 636 -8.98 18.20 -6.65
N ILE A 637 -8.44 18.39 -5.46
CA ILE A 637 -8.45 17.46 -4.36
C ILE A 637 -8.99 18.18 -3.13
N VAL A 638 -10.04 17.66 -2.53
CA VAL A 638 -10.54 18.10 -1.24
C VAL A 638 -10.69 16.89 -0.34
N ASP A 639 -9.81 16.77 0.64
CA ASP A 639 -9.74 15.63 1.53
C ASP A 639 -10.04 16.00 2.98
N ASP A 640 -10.46 15.01 3.77
CA ASP A 640 -10.60 15.08 5.21
C ASP A 640 -9.68 14.07 5.88
N PHE A 641 -8.56 14.56 6.40
CA PHE A 641 -7.61 13.79 7.20
C PHE A 641 -7.66 14.15 8.69
N GLY A 642 -8.74 14.81 9.13
CA GLY A 642 -8.80 15.36 10.47
C GLY A 642 -7.74 16.44 10.68
N TYR A 643 -7.09 16.42 11.84
CA TYR A 643 -5.96 17.32 12.09
C TYR A 643 -4.71 16.87 11.33
N LEU A 644 -4.06 17.79 10.63
CA LEU A 644 -2.79 17.52 9.95
C LEU A 644 -1.62 17.73 10.91
N LEU A 645 -0.65 16.84 10.83
CA LEU A 645 0.61 17.00 11.57
C LEU A 645 1.59 17.92 10.81
N ASN A 646 1.79 17.63 9.51
CA ASN A 646 2.60 18.44 8.61
C ASN A 646 1.87 18.57 7.26
N PRO A 647 1.23 19.70 6.96
CA PRO A 647 0.44 19.89 5.74
C PRO A 647 1.23 19.65 4.45
N MET A 648 2.48 20.10 4.38
CA MET A 648 3.31 19.92 3.20
C MET A 648 3.59 18.45 2.89
N LEU A 649 3.87 17.63 3.91
CA LEU A 649 4.12 16.20 3.72
C LEU A 649 2.84 15.45 3.38
N VAL A 650 1.68 15.86 3.94
CA VAL A 650 0.37 15.32 3.56
C VAL A 650 0.08 15.59 2.09
N GLU A 651 0.24 16.83 1.64
CA GLU A 651 0.06 17.22 0.24
C GLU A 651 0.97 16.38 -0.69
N GLY A 652 2.25 16.20 -0.33
CA GLY A 652 3.18 15.34 -1.07
C GLY A 652 2.73 13.87 -1.15
N GLN A 653 2.16 13.32 -0.06
CA GLN A 653 1.59 11.95 -0.06
C GLN A 653 0.38 11.85 -1.00
N VAL A 654 -0.52 12.82 -0.95
CA VAL A 654 -1.71 12.84 -1.80
C VAL A 654 -1.33 12.97 -3.28
N HIS A 655 -0.44 13.90 -3.62
CA HIS A 655 0.06 14.08 -4.99
C HIS A 655 0.65 12.78 -5.55
N GLY A 656 1.52 12.11 -4.78
CA GLY A 656 2.11 10.84 -5.18
C GLY A 656 1.07 9.73 -5.36
N GLY A 657 0.01 9.71 -4.54
CA GLY A 657 -1.11 8.76 -4.67
C GLY A 657 -1.95 9.03 -5.91
N VAL A 658 -2.26 10.30 -6.18
CA VAL A 658 -3.03 10.72 -7.36
C VAL A 658 -2.30 10.35 -8.65
N VAL A 659 -0.98 10.58 -8.72
CA VAL A 659 -0.19 10.23 -9.91
C VAL A 659 -0.22 8.72 -10.19
N GLN A 660 -0.17 7.88 -9.16
CA GLN A 660 -0.28 6.43 -9.34
C GLN A 660 -1.65 6.00 -9.86
N GLY A 661 -2.74 6.53 -9.32
CA GLY A 661 -4.08 6.19 -9.84
C GLY A 661 -4.36 6.81 -11.21
N LEU A 662 -3.82 7.99 -11.51
CA LEU A 662 -3.85 8.60 -12.84
C LEU A 662 -3.07 7.73 -13.85
N GLY A 663 -1.88 7.25 -13.47
CA GLY A 663 -1.09 6.34 -14.30
C GLY A 663 -1.88 5.09 -14.66
N GLN A 664 -2.50 4.44 -13.68
CA GLN A 664 -3.36 3.28 -13.90
C GLN A 664 -4.56 3.62 -14.82
N ALA A 665 -5.22 4.75 -14.62
CA ALA A 665 -6.36 5.13 -15.41
C ALA A 665 -6.00 5.44 -16.87
N MET A 666 -4.84 6.04 -17.14
CA MET A 666 -4.51 6.61 -18.45
C MET A 666 -3.53 5.77 -19.27
N MET A 667 -2.58 5.05 -18.67
CA MET A 667 -1.46 4.50 -19.42
C MET A 667 -0.86 3.18 -18.93
N GLU A 668 -0.88 2.91 -17.62
CA GLU A 668 -0.22 1.72 -17.07
C GLU A 668 -1.05 0.46 -17.35
N GLN A 669 -0.41 -0.58 -17.84
CA GLN A 669 -1.05 -1.89 -18.07
C GLN A 669 0.00 -2.99 -18.17
N VAL A 670 -0.22 -4.09 -17.45
CA VAL A 670 0.50 -5.35 -17.67
C VAL A 670 -0.20 -6.13 -18.77
N VAL A 671 0.54 -6.50 -19.80
CA VAL A 671 0.01 -7.23 -20.98
C VAL A 671 0.77 -8.51 -21.18
N TYR A 672 0.05 -9.63 -21.26
CA TYR A 672 0.57 -10.93 -21.68
C TYR A 672 0.03 -11.25 -23.10
N ASP A 673 0.83 -11.94 -23.90
CA ASP A 673 0.34 -12.51 -25.15
C ASP A 673 -0.49 -13.80 -24.92
N GLU A 674 -1.05 -14.36 -25.97
CA GLU A 674 -1.85 -15.58 -25.89
C GLU A 674 -1.06 -16.83 -25.43
N ASN A 675 0.26 -16.76 -25.44
CA ASN A 675 1.15 -17.82 -25.00
C ASN A 675 1.65 -17.61 -23.55
N GLY A 676 1.22 -16.51 -22.88
CA GLY A 676 1.62 -16.20 -21.51
C GLY A 676 2.96 -15.49 -21.36
N GLN A 677 3.51 -14.94 -22.44
CA GLN A 677 4.71 -14.10 -22.39
C GLN A 677 4.35 -12.68 -21.98
N LEU A 678 5.12 -12.10 -21.05
CA LEU A 678 4.95 -10.71 -20.63
C LEU A 678 5.49 -9.76 -21.72
N LEU A 679 4.61 -8.98 -22.33
CA LEU A 679 4.96 -8.01 -23.38
C LEU A 679 5.41 -6.66 -22.81
N THR A 680 4.97 -6.29 -21.61
CA THR A 680 5.29 -5.01 -20.96
C THR A 680 6.39 -5.19 -19.90
N ALA A 681 7.53 -5.72 -20.33
CA ALA A 681 8.65 -6.10 -19.44
C ALA A 681 9.69 -4.98 -19.21
N SER A 682 9.44 -3.76 -19.68
CA SER A 682 10.33 -2.62 -19.51
C SER A 682 9.57 -1.30 -19.53
N PHE A 683 10.20 -0.18 -19.10
CA PHE A 683 9.61 1.17 -19.24
C PHE A 683 9.52 1.68 -20.68
N MET A 684 9.99 0.91 -21.66
CA MET A 684 9.71 1.18 -23.08
C MET A 684 8.30 0.76 -23.47
N ASP A 685 7.78 -0.29 -22.84
CA ASP A 685 6.50 -0.93 -23.17
C ASP A 685 5.43 -0.67 -22.10
N TYR A 686 5.83 -0.51 -20.84
CA TYR A 686 4.97 -0.16 -19.72
C TYR A 686 4.96 1.36 -19.50
N GLY A 687 3.81 1.99 -19.70
CA GLY A 687 3.68 3.44 -19.60
C GLY A 687 3.71 3.91 -18.14
N MET A 688 4.79 4.57 -17.74
CA MET A 688 4.87 5.24 -16.42
C MET A 688 4.52 6.73 -16.56
N PRO A 689 3.73 7.33 -15.64
CA PRO A 689 3.47 8.76 -15.62
C PRO A 689 4.77 9.59 -15.49
N ARG A 690 4.85 10.65 -16.24
CA ARG A 690 5.93 11.65 -16.20
C ARG A 690 5.39 12.97 -15.68
N ALA A 691 6.26 13.85 -15.21
CA ALA A 691 5.85 15.18 -14.74
C ALA A 691 5.08 16.00 -15.81
N SER A 692 5.32 15.73 -17.10
CA SER A 692 4.59 16.36 -18.22
C SER A 692 3.17 15.82 -18.43
N ASP A 693 2.84 14.67 -17.86
CA ASP A 693 1.56 14.00 -18.08
C ASP A 693 0.50 14.40 -17.04
N VAL A 694 0.90 15.19 -16.04
CA VAL A 694 0.04 15.61 -14.93
C VAL A 694 -0.02 17.13 -14.81
N PRO A 695 -1.20 17.71 -14.46
CA PRO A 695 -1.30 19.13 -14.14
C PRO A 695 -0.73 19.42 -12.75
N MET A 696 -0.57 20.71 -12.43
CA MET A 696 -0.43 21.12 -11.03
C MET A 696 -1.73 20.79 -10.28
N PHE A 697 -1.61 20.09 -9.16
CA PHE A 697 -2.75 19.70 -8.35
C PHE A 697 -3.19 20.84 -7.42
N GLU A 698 -4.50 20.99 -7.24
CA GLU A 698 -5.10 21.94 -6.31
C GLU A 698 -5.58 21.20 -5.07
N PHE A 699 -4.78 21.16 -4.02
CA PHE A 699 -5.11 20.47 -2.76
C PHE A 699 -5.80 21.38 -1.74
N ASN A 700 -6.75 20.82 -0.96
CA ASN A 700 -7.36 21.42 0.21
C ASN A 700 -7.73 20.34 1.24
N ASN A 701 -7.65 20.65 2.54
CA ASN A 701 -8.07 19.76 3.61
C ASN A 701 -9.25 20.37 4.38
N ILE A 702 -10.32 19.60 4.53
CA ILE A 702 -11.49 19.93 5.37
C ILE A 702 -11.36 19.16 6.68
N VAL A 703 -11.27 19.87 7.79
CA VAL A 703 -11.02 19.22 9.09
C VAL A 703 -12.33 18.72 9.72
N VAL A 704 -12.47 17.39 9.79
CA VAL A 704 -13.47 16.67 10.62
C VAL A 704 -12.69 15.68 11.48
N PRO A 705 -12.33 16.04 12.73
CA PRO A 705 -11.45 15.23 13.57
C PRO A 705 -12.03 13.85 13.85
N SER A 706 -11.20 12.81 13.70
CA SER A 706 -11.56 11.44 14.08
C SER A 706 -11.79 11.33 15.58
N THR A 707 -12.76 10.53 15.98
CA THR A 707 -13.01 10.14 17.37
C THR A 707 -12.38 8.79 17.74
N ALA A 708 -11.83 8.08 16.75
CA ALA A 708 -11.20 6.76 16.92
C ALA A 708 -9.78 6.82 17.51
N ASN A 709 -9.22 8.02 17.65
CA ASN A 709 -7.90 8.21 18.26
C ASN A 709 -7.79 9.56 18.99
N PRO A 710 -6.93 9.67 20.03
CA PRO A 710 -6.85 10.85 20.87
C PRO A 710 -6.22 12.08 20.18
N ILE A 711 -5.67 11.92 18.98
CA ILE A 711 -5.02 13.00 18.23
C ILE A 711 -5.91 13.57 17.12
N GLY A 712 -7.09 12.96 16.88
CA GLY A 712 -8.06 13.42 15.89
C GLY A 712 -7.58 13.35 14.43
N MET A 713 -6.56 12.53 14.14
CA MET A 713 -5.98 12.36 12.81
C MET A 713 -6.64 11.20 12.05
N LYS A 714 -6.53 11.25 10.72
CA LYS A 714 -6.85 10.15 9.81
C LYS A 714 -5.64 9.92 8.89
N GLY A 715 -5.41 8.67 8.48
CA GLY A 715 -4.27 8.35 7.62
C GLY A 715 -4.44 8.91 6.20
N CYS A 716 -3.35 9.31 5.53
CA CYS A 716 -3.39 9.87 4.17
C CYS A 716 -2.55 9.06 3.15
N GLY A 717 -1.89 7.99 3.61
CA GLY A 717 -0.84 7.32 2.82
C GLY A 717 -1.30 6.75 1.48
N GLU A 718 -2.57 6.36 1.36
CA GLU A 718 -3.12 5.67 0.19
C GLU A 718 -4.29 6.43 -0.46
N ALA A 719 -4.79 7.45 0.20
CA ALA A 719 -5.98 8.23 -0.14
C ALA A 719 -5.98 8.76 -1.59
N GLY A 720 -4.89 9.36 -2.04
CA GLY A 720 -4.76 9.89 -3.39
C GLY A 720 -5.02 8.86 -4.49
N THR A 721 -4.56 7.60 -4.28
CA THR A 721 -4.79 6.51 -5.25
C THR A 721 -6.26 6.08 -5.27
N ILE A 722 -6.93 6.08 -4.10
CA ILE A 722 -8.33 5.66 -3.98
C ILE A 722 -9.26 6.64 -4.71
N GLY A 723 -9.02 7.95 -4.56
CA GLY A 723 -9.86 8.99 -5.18
C GLY A 723 -9.63 9.15 -6.69
N SER A 724 -8.42 8.87 -7.19
CA SER A 724 -8.04 9.33 -8.53
C SER A 724 -8.54 8.47 -9.68
N MET A 725 -8.53 7.15 -9.56
CA MET A 725 -8.92 6.27 -10.67
C MET A 725 -10.33 6.55 -11.18
N ALA A 726 -11.31 6.63 -10.27
CA ALA A 726 -12.69 6.90 -10.64
C ALA A 726 -12.89 8.34 -11.11
N ALA A 727 -12.24 9.33 -10.50
CA ALA A 727 -12.33 10.73 -10.92
C ALA A 727 -11.88 10.91 -12.37
N VAL A 728 -10.72 10.37 -12.74
CA VAL A 728 -10.20 10.42 -14.12
C VAL A 728 -11.08 9.62 -15.07
N SER A 729 -11.50 8.41 -14.70
CA SER A 729 -12.34 7.56 -15.55
C SER A 729 -13.73 8.16 -15.80
N ASN A 730 -14.32 8.82 -14.80
CA ASN A 730 -15.59 9.52 -14.93
C ASN A 730 -15.45 10.76 -15.81
N ALA A 731 -14.31 11.48 -15.74
CA ALA A 731 -14.03 12.59 -16.64
C ALA A 731 -13.86 12.14 -18.09
N MET A 732 -13.16 11.03 -18.33
CA MET A 732 -13.05 10.42 -19.66
C MET A 732 -14.43 10.02 -20.20
N MET A 733 -15.26 9.42 -19.34
CA MET A 733 -16.61 9.03 -19.71
C MET A 733 -17.49 10.23 -20.06
N ASP A 734 -17.34 11.35 -19.31
CA ASP A 734 -18.07 12.59 -19.58
C ASP A 734 -17.69 13.19 -20.96
N ALA A 735 -16.40 13.21 -21.28
CA ALA A 735 -15.91 13.68 -22.57
C ALA A 735 -16.37 12.79 -23.75
N LEU A 736 -16.46 11.47 -23.53
CA LEU A 736 -16.81 10.48 -24.56
C LEU A 736 -18.32 10.30 -24.75
N ALA A 737 -19.14 10.68 -23.77
CA ALA A 737 -20.59 10.47 -23.80
C ALA A 737 -21.29 11.20 -24.99
N GLU A 738 -20.80 12.39 -25.35
CA GLU A 738 -21.32 13.15 -26.51
C GLU A 738 -21.14 12.41 -27.84
N HIS A 739 -20.23 11.42 -27.87
CA HIS A 739 -19.97 10.56 -29.04
C HIS A 739 -20.60 9.18 -28.92
N ASN A 740 -21.66 9.01 -28.11
CA ASN A 740 -22.39 7.77 -27.89
C ASN A 740 -21.58 6.61 -27.29
N VAL A 741 -20.42 6.85 -26.70
CA VAL A 741 -19.69 5.87 -25.88
C VAL A 741 -20.42 5.73 -24.56
N LYS A 742 -21.03 4.57 -24.29
CA LYS A 742 -21.85 4.35 -23.10
C LYS A 742 -21.10 3.79 -21.91
N ILE A 743 -20.08 2.97 -22.17
CA ILE A 743 -19.24 2.33 -21.15
C ILE A 743 -17.81 2.33 -21.66
N ALA A 744 -16.88 2.69 -20.80
CA ALA A 744 -15.46 2.65 -21.10
C ALA A 744 -14.67 2.39 -19.80
N ASP A 745 -13.75 1.44 -19.85
CA ASP A 745 -12.88 1.07 -18.75
C ASP A 745 -11.43 1.51 -18.99
N MET A 746 -10.70 1.76 -17.93
CA MET A 746 -9.27 2.04 -17.97
C MET A 746 -8.47 0.82 -18.49
N PRO A 747 -7.23 1.02 -18.97
CA PRO A 747 -6.59 2.32 -19.17
C PRO A 747 -7.07 3.02 -20.45
N PHE A 748 -7.16 4.36 -20.37
CA PHE A 748 -7.59 5.20 -21.50
C PHE A 748 -6.39 5.57 -22.39
N THR A 749 -5.69 4.55 -22.90
CA THR A 749 -4.59 4.77 -23.85
C THR A 749 -5.10 5.39 -25.15
N PRO A 750 -4.28 6.19 -25.87
CA PRO A 750 -4.71 6.87 -27.10
C PRO A 750 -5.35 5.92 -28.11
N GLN A 751 -4.78 4.74 -28.32
CA GLN A 751 -5.31 3.75 -29.24
C GLN A 751 -6.71 3.23 -28.82
N ARG A 752 -6.92 2.99 -27.51
CA ARG A 752 -8.21 2.52 -27.00
C ARG A 752 -9.27 3.60 -27.13
N VAL A 753 -8.96 4.84 -26.75
CA VAL A 753 -9.86 5.98 -26.87
C VAL A 753 -10.23 6.23 -28.33
N TRP A 754 -9.24 6.20 -29.24
CA TRP A 754 -9.51 6.33 -30.69
C TRP A 754 -10.43 5.22 -31.20
N LYS A 755 -10.20 3.96 -30.82
CA LYS A 755 -11.08 2.83 -31.20
C LYS A 755 -12.51 3.02 -30.69
N MET A 756 -12.70 3.49 -29.45
CA MET A 756 -14.03 3.78 -28.88
C MET A 756 -14.77 4.84 -29.73
N LEU A 757 -14.07 5.93 -30.06
CA LEU A 757 -14.62 7.00 -30.90
C LEU A 757 -14.96 6.54 -32.34
N GLN A 758 -14.15 5.65 -32.93
CA GLN A 758 -14.46 5.07 -34.27
C GLN A 758 -15.62 4.12 -34.20
N ALA A 759 -15.73 3.28 -33.17
CA ALA A 759 -16.84 2.32 -33.04
C ALA A 759 -18.20 2.99 -32.74
N ALA A 760 -18.19 4.20 -32.22
CA ALA A 760 -19.38 4.99 -31.90
C ALA A 760 -19.87 5.89 -33.06
N ARG A 761 -19.07 6.06 -34.13
CA ARG A 761 -19.44 6.74 -35.38
C ARG A 761 -20.28 5.83 -36.26
#